data_fc98a17825fb8f31cc9ea8c46f40f7f9
#
_entry.id   fc98a17825fb8f31cc9ea8c46f40f7f9
#
_cell.length_a   1.000
_cell.length_b   1.000
_cell.length_c   1.000
_cell.angle_alpha   90.00
_cell.angle_beta   90.00
_cell.angle_gamma   90.00
#
_symmetry.space_group_name_H-M   'P 1'
#
loop_
_entity.id
_entity.type
_entity.pdbx_description
1 polymer ?
#
loop_
_entity_poly.entity_id
_entity_poly.type
_entity_poly.pdbx_seq_one_letter_code
_entity_poly.pdbx_strand_id
1 'polypeptide(L)'
;METIPSINNNDVEDKVVNTRPLFCIFIGLILGGLFTYSFIVDNVVLQILLIIITTIVAICLVLSVFLKSKLKSYFLIFILLIIFVGVGSLLTCKSFKSFSNYPLQNTEYIIEGRIKQVAKNENTITIVLQNIIVNNKKYDYNIKFSTLQSNLENDYIVVGNALKAKMQIENVNLINNGKINSSLSMDNIKYTAKLKEMIEYKIGSKTIAEKFCNKVQNILLTNLSNEKSWLSYDILVGDRVNLQDDLYSLFKDCGLSHVLAVSGLHVGLIVVIIVFILKKLRLKQPYILLLMSFILILYCILCNFSPSVVRASIMAITYLVAECFGKRKDSLSVFSFAGIIILLIWPLHLFYIGFQLSFVAVFGIILLYKPIYNMFKHFNILSNIASSLSVTLSATIATFPIMASNFGELSIGTLFSNLIILPIFTLNYYILFISTLLGLIFNVSFIFLVVENIFNIIFSLGGVFSMLGSIEISNFNTITILMYLVVLFFATEYVNPKLKFKNIITLCMVFVLVVSVAICNTTKQYNQNYIFANSNIENCYVLTTKNNANYLIGVGSDGGEYEYNQIAKMLYYRNIFNVDAIIVLNYDVKFQDNIAMLSNKFKVKQIILNENVSQQDIRALSKYQKSNVFVHNFEKLLKLNEDICIRGYMLNNSYFAYNLCVNEKEFVILDKSLTQSRINYINENLKNKQLILYKDNLINSVNISYNVIKELNYSSDVKLKV
;
A
#
# COMPACT_ATOMS: atom_id res chain seq x y z
N MET A 1 -26.25 50.84 11.21
CA MET A 1 -24.97 51.27 10.60
C MET A 1 -23.97 51.45 11.72
N GLU A 2 -23.31 50.41 12.14
CA GLU A 2 -22.20 50.47 13.09
C GLU A 2 -20.90 50.49 12.29
N THR A 3 -20.10 51.47 12.51
CA THR A 3 -18.83 51.74 11.85
C THR A 3 -17.81 50.66 12.25
N ILE A 4 -17.36 49.89 11.29
CA ILE A 4 -16.24 48.95 11.42
C ILE A 4 -14.99 49.78 11.74
N PRO A 5 -14.28 49.51 12.85
CA PRO A 5 -13.05 50.24 13.16
C PRO A 5 -11.99 49.92 12.09
N SER A 6 -11.41 50.97 11.51
CA SER A 6 -10.30 50.90 10.58
C SER A 6 -9.13 50.14 11.23
N ILE A 7 -8.79 48.96 10.71
CA ILE A 7 -7.62 48.20 11.08
C ILE A 7 -6.41 49.02 10.65
N ASN A 8 -5.64 49.45 11.62
CA ASN A 8 -4.39 50.20 11.43
C ASN A 8 -3.41 49.31 10.69
N ASN A 9 -2.96 49.71 9.51
CA ASN A 9 -2.03 48.95 8.65
C ASN A 9 -0.68 48.63 9.35
N ASN A 10 -0.36 49.26 10.47
CA ASN A 10 0.83 49.02 11.26
C ASN A 10 0.73 47.74 12.13
N ASP A 11 -0.50 47.20 12.37
CA ASP A 11 -0.70 45.94 13.08
C ASP A 11 -0.55 44.69 12.20
N VAL A 12 -0.42 44.88 10.87
CA VAL A 12 -0.31 43.80 9.93
C VAL A 12 1.15 43.35 9.70
N GLU A 13 2.12 44.28 9.96
CA GLU A 13 3.55 43.96 9.82
C GLU A 13 4.16 43.15 10.97
N ASP A 14 3.51 43.12 12.14
CA ASP A 14 4.01 42.35 13.31
C ASP A 14 3.50 40.90 13.40
N LYS A 15 2.73 40.41 12.46
CA LYS A 15 2.31 39.00 12.35
C LYS A 15 3.22 38.14 11.52
N VAL A 16 4.51 38.33 11.64
CA VAL A 16 5.51 37.47 11.04
C VAL A 16 5.63 36.21 11.87
N VAL A 17 5.26 35.09 11.25
CA VAL A 17 5.42 33.71 11.70
C VAL A 17 4.67 33.36 12.98
N ASN A 18 3.44 32.91 12.77
CA ASN A 18 2.68 32.17 13.78
C ASN A 18 3.47 30.91 14.14
N THR A 19 4.23 30.97 15.24
CA THR A 19 5.03 29.86 15.72
C THR A 19 4.11 28.69 16.07
N ARG A 20 4.16 27.62 15.28
CA ARG A 20 3.31 26.44 15.47
C ARG A 20 4.12 25.31 16.09
N PRO A 21 4.28 25.29 17.41
CA PRO A 21 5.16 24.32 18.09
C PRO A 21 4.74 22.86 17.84
N LEU A 22 3.44 22.58 17.77
CA LEU A 22 2.93 21.23 17.47
C LEU A 22 3.38 20.73 16.11
N PHE A 23 3.40 21.61 15.08
CA PHE A 23 3.88 21.22 13.77
C PHE A 23 5.38 20.90 13.77
N CYS A 24 6.18 21.67 14.50
CA CYS A 24 7.61 21.41 14.65
C CYS A 24 7.89 20.11 15.40
N ILE A 25 7.13 19.81 16.45
CA ILE A 25 7.19 18.53 17.17
C ILE A 25 6.86 17.37 16.22
N PHE A 26 5.80 17.49 15.46
CA PHE A 26 5.38 16.47 14.50
C PHE A 26 6.45 16.21 13.44
N ILE A 27 7.01 17.27 12.84
CA ILE A 27 8.11 17.15 11.87
C ILE A 27 9.35 16.54 12.53
N GLY A 28 9.68 16.92 13.79
CA GLY A 28 10.77 16.32 14.55
C GLY A 28 10.64 14.79 14.67
N LEU A 29 9.44 14.31 15.04
CA LEU A 29 9.17 12.87 15.13
C LEU A 29 9.33 12.17 13.78
N ILE A 30 8.85 12.78 12.69
CA ILE A 30 9.01 12.24 11.33
C ILE A 30 10.50 12.14 10.96
N LEU A 31 11.25 13.22 11.12
CA LEU A 31 12.68 13.25 10.78
C LEU A 31 13.48 12.23 11.62
N GLY A 32 13.17 12.09 12.90
CA GLY A 32 13.78 11.08 13.76
C GLY A 32 13.50 9.65 13.32
N GLY A 33 12.25 9.36 12.93
CA GLY A 33 11.87 8.07 12.36
C GLY A 33 12.59 7.76 11.05
N LEU A 34 12.65 8.73 10.14
CA LEU A 34 13.39 8.60 8.86
C LEU A 34 14.89 8.44 9.06
N PHE A 35 15.46 9.12 10.07
CA PHE A 35 16.86 8.98 10.42
C PHE A 35 17.19 7.54 10.84
N THR A 36 16.40 6.96 11.75
CA THR A 36 16.55 5.56 12.14
C THR A 36 16.38 4.61 10.95
N TYR A 37 15.38 4.87 10.09
CA TYR A 37 15.14 4.07 8.90
C TYR A 37 16.34 4.05 7.94
N SER A 38 16.99 5.19 7.73
CA SER A 38 18.15 5.30 6.83
C SER A 38 19.33 4.42 7.26
N PHE A 39 19.53 4.26 8.58
CA PHE A 39 20.55 3.36 9.11
C PHE A 39 20.13 1.89 9.03
N ILE A 40 18.85 1.60 9.30
CA ILE A 40 18.34 0.20 9.25
C ILE A 40 18.40 -0.37 7.83
N VAL A 41 18.16 0.46 6.81
CA VAL A 41 18.12 0.06 5.40
C VAL A 41 19.47 0.28 4.69
N ASP A 42 20.42 0.85 5.41
CA ASP A 42 21.77 1.20 4.88
C ASP A 42 21.73 2.12 3.65
N ASN A 43 20.82 3.09 3.67
CA ASN A 43 20.64 4.05 2.60
C ASN A 43 21.54 5.29 2.81
N VAL A 44 22.76 5.24 2.29
CA VAL A 44 23.79 6.28 2.45
C VAL A 44 23.31 7.65 1.96
N VAL A 45 22.56 7.71 0.86
CA VAL A 45 22.05 8.99 0.31
C VAL A 45 21.09 9.65 1.31
N LEU A 46 20.17 8.88 1.86
CA LEU A 46 19.22 9.38 2.86
C LEU A 46 19.91 9.77 4.16
N GLN A 47 20.95 9.02 4.59
CA GLN A 47 21.78 9.36 5.75
C GLN A 47 22.47 10.71 5.57
N ILE A 48 23.17 10.92 4.46
CA ILE A 48 23.88 12.17 4.15
C ILE A 48 22.88 13.35 4.13
N LEU A 49 21.74 13.16 3.48
CA LEU A 49 20.71 14.20 3.36
C LEU A 49 20.13 14.61 4.71
N LEU A 50 19.85 13.64 5.59
CA LEU A 50 19.36 13.90 6.94
C LEU A 50 20.44 14.53 7.83
N ILE A 51 21.71 14.13 7.68
CA ILE A 51 22.83 14.78 8.37
C ILE A 51 22.97 16.23 7.90
N ILE A 52 22.87 16.52 6.61
CA ILE A 52 22.89 17.88 6.09
C ILE A 52 21.74 18.70 6.66
N ILE A 53 20.51 18.17 6.65
CA ILE A 53 19.36 18.86 7.22
C ILE A 53 19.58 19.16 8.72
N THR A 54 20.02 18.16 9.50
CA THR A 54 20.26 18.35 10.94
C THR A 54 21.41 19.33 11.22
N THR A 55 22.47 19.35 10.38
CA THR A 55 23.59 20.32 10.51
C THR A 55 23.17 21.73 10.11
N ILE A 56 22.44 21.93 9.03
CA ILE A 56 21.88 23.24 8.66
C ILE A 56 21.01 23.76 9.80
N VAL A 57 20.18 22.87 10.30
CA VAL A 57 19.32 23.13 11.40
C VAL A 57 20.14 23.53 12.65
N ALA A 58 21.22 22.84 13.00
CA ALA A 58 22.11 23.19 14.11
C ALA A 58 22.85 24.53 13.89
N ILE A 59 23.32 24.82 12.69
CA ILE A 59 23.96 26.09 12.35
C ILE A 59 22.98 27.26 12.49
N CYS A 60 21.76 27.12 11.99
CA CYS A 60 20.71 28.13 12.20
C CYS A 60 20.42 28.37 13.67
N LEU A 61 20.56 27.34 14.53
CA LEU A 61 20.49 27.44 16.00
C LEU A 61 21.56 28.36 16.57
N VAL A 62 22.80 28.02 16.26
CA VAL A 62 23.96 28.76 16.77
C VAL A 62 23.86 30.22 16.35
N LEU A 63 23.53 30.47 15.07
CA LEU A 63 23.34 31.83 14.56
C LEU A 63 22.20 32.58 15.25
N SER A 64 21.12 31.87 15.63
CA SER A 64 19.98 32.51 16.33
C SER A 64 20.29 32.98 17.73
N VAL A 65 21.32 32.40 18.40
CA VAL A 65 21.77 32.81 19.72
C VAL A 65 22.40 34.21 19.66
N PHE A 66 23.02 34.59 18.57
CA PHE A 66 23.68 35.88 18.35
C PHE A 66 22.74 36.99 17.90
N LEU A 67 21.46 36.69 17.62
CA LEU A 67 20.50 37.63 17.09
C LEU A 67 19.50 38.12 18.15
N LYS A 68 18.99 39.36 18.01
CA LYS A 68 18.20 40.13 19.06
C LYS A 68 16.90 39.44 19.53
N SER A 69 16.36 39.91 20.64
CA SER A 69 15.31 39.37 21.54
C SER A 69 14.02 38.75 20.91
N LYS A 70 13.61 39.10 19.70
CA LYS A 70 12.48 38.47 19.01
C LYS A 70 12.81 37.00 18.59
N LEU A 71 14.06 36.62 18.59
CA LEU A 71 14.53 35.29 18.16
C LEU A 71 14.48 34.21 19.24
N LYS A 72 14.20 34.55 20.50
CA LYS A 72 14.09 33.56 21.59
C LYS A 72 12.98 32.55 21.35
N SER A 73 11.84 32.94 20.76
CA SER A 73 10.76 32.02 20.42
C SER A 73 11.13 31.03 19.30
N TYR A 74 11.92 31.46 18.32
CA TYR A 74 12.44 30.59 17.28
C TYR A 74 13.43 29.57 17.83
N PHE A 75 14.27 30.00 18.76
CA PHE A 75 15.22 29.15 19.43
C PHE A 75 14.54 28.02 20.21
N LEU A 76 13.48 28.35 20.94
CA LEU A 76 12.72 27.35 21.71
C LEU A 76 12.04 26.32 20.82
N ILE A 77 11.43 26.75 19.71
CA ILE A 77 10.82 25.87 18.72
C ILE A 77 11.84 24.92 18.09
N PHE A 78 13.04 25.43 17.86
CA PHE A 78 14.09 24.69 17.26
C PHE A 78 14.71 23.66 18.22
N ILE A 79 14.86 23.99 19.51
CA ILE A 79 15.21 23.03 20.56
C ILE A 79 14.16 21.91 20.61
N LEU A 80 12.87 22.27 20.57
CA LEU A 80 11.79 21.28 20.52
C LEU A 80 11.94 20.34 19.32
N LEU A 81 12.23 20.88 18.13
CA LEU A 81 12.42 20.06 16.94
C LEU A 81 13.54 19.04 17.13
N ILE A 82 14.72 19.45 17.64
CA ILE A 82 15.86 18.54 17.89
C ILE A 82 15.53 17.48 18.94
N ILE A 83 14.91 17.88 20.04
CA ILE A 83 14.49 16.93 21.08
C ILE A 83 13.58 15.86 20.49
N PHE A 84 12.59 16.28 19.67
CA PHE A 84 11.64 15.34 19.09
C PHE A 84 12.21 14.54 17.92
N VAL A 85 13.26 14.99 17.24
CA VAL A 85 14.08 14.14 16.35
C VAL A 85 14.72 13.00 17.14
N GLY A 86 15.32 13.32 18.29
CA GLY A 86 15.88 12.30 19.20
C GLY A 86 14.81 11.32 19.70
N VAL A 87 13.67 11.81 20.16
CA VAL A 87 12.55 11.00 20.65
C VAL A 87 12.02 10.11 19.52
N GLY A 88 11.78 10.64 18.32
CA GLY A 88 11.31 9.88 17.16
C GLY A 88 12.27 8.78 16.77
N SER A 89 13.58 9.06 16.78
CA SER A 89 14.63 8.08 16.50
C SER A 89 14.64 6.95 17.53
N LEU A 90 14.61 7.28 18.81
CA LEU A 90 14.61 6.29 19.91
C LEU A 90 13.35 5.39 19.87
N LEU A 91 12.17 5.98 19.68
CA LEU A 91 10.92 5.24 19.61
C LEU A 91 10.88 4.28 18.42
N THR A 92 11.32 4.74 17.25
CA THR A 92 11.38 3.90 16.03
C THR A 92 12.38 2.77 16.20
N CYS A 93 13.57 3.05 16.74
CA CYS A 93 14.60 2.05 17.01
C CYS A 93 14.10 0.98 18.01
N LYS A 94 13.47 1.41 19.10
CA LYS A 94 12.87 0.52 20.11
C LYS A 94 11.79 -0.37 19.50
N SER A 95 10.88 0.21 18.72
CA SER A 95 9.79 -0.54 18.08
C SER A 95 10.32 -1.54 17.06
N PHE A 96 11.31 -1.15 16.25
CA PHE A 96 11.95 -2.03 15.31
C PHE A 96 12.66 -3.20 16.01
N LYS A 97 13.47 -2.92 17.04
CA LYS A 97 14.16 -3.94 17.84
C LYS A 97 13.19 -4.89 18.54
N SER A 98 12.08 -4.36 19.06
CA SER A 98 11.02 -5.19 19.67
C SER A 98 10.36 -6.11 18.65
N PHE A 99 10.12 -5.65 17.42
CA PHE A 99 9.54 -6.46 16.36
C PHE A 99 10.53 -7.54 15.86
N SER A 100 11.80 -7.19 15.70
CA SER A 100 12.85 -8.11 15.23
C SER A 100 13.29 -9.15 16.27
N ASN A 101 12.75 -9.10 17.48
CA ASN A 101 12.99 -10.13 18.49
C ASN A 101 12.01 -11.31 18.27
N TYR A 102 12.53 -12.45 17.81
CA TYR A 102 11.78 -13.67 17.51
C TYR A 102 11.97 -14.70 18.63
N PRO A 103 10.99 -14.86 19.55
CA PRO A 103 11.12 -15.79 20.65
C PRO A 103 10.96 -17.28 20.27
N LEU A 104 10.43 -17.58 19.08
CA LEU A 104 10.30 -18.95 18.57
C LEU A 104 11.33 -19.19 17.46
N GLN A 105 11.84 -20.41 17.39
CA GLN A 105 12.74 -20.85 16.31
C GLN A 105 11.93 -21.29 15.08
N ASN A 106 12.55 -21.32 13.92
CA ASN A 106 11.92 -21.75 12.66
C ASN A 106 11.78 -23.28 12.61
N THR A 107 10.88 -23.82 13.40
CA THR A 107 10.61 -25.25 13.53
C THR A 107 9.11 -25.54 13.56
N GLU A 108 8.74 -26.80 13.71
CA GLU A 108 7.33 -27.20 13.84
C GLU A 108 6.86 -27.06 15.27
N TYR A 109 5.67 -26.47 15.44
CA TYR A 109 5.00 -26.29 16.74
C TYR A 109 3.53 -26.66 16.63
N ILE A 110 2.97 -27.12 17.76
CA ILE A 110 1.53 -27.17 17.94
C ILE A 110 1.11 -25.80 18.45
N ILE A 111 0.31 -25.10 17.64
CA ILE A 111 -0.13 -23.74 17.89
C ILE A 111 -1.63 -23.76 18.15
N GLU A 112 -2.05 -23.19 19.27
CA GLU A 112 -3.44 -22.86 19.54
C GLU A 112 -3.60 -21.36 19.48
N GLY A 113 -4.59 -20.87 18.72
CA GLY A 113 -4.81 -19.44 18.56
C GLY A 113 -6.26 -19.14 18.16
N ARG A 114 -6.69 -17.91 18.48
CA ARG A 114 -8.01 -17.41 18.08
C ARG A 114 -7.92 -16.74 16.72
N ILE A 115 -8.87 -17.03 15.85
CA ILE A 115 -8.97 -16.43 14.53
C ILE A 115 -9.31 -14.95 14.67
N LYS A 116 -8.40 -14.06 14.26
CA LYS A 116 -8.57 -12.62 14.25
C LYS A 116 -9.14 -12.14 12.92
N GLN A 117 -8.64 -12.70 11.82
CA GLN A 117 -8.98 -12.29 10.47
C GLN A 117 -8.91 -13.50 9.54
N VAL A 118 -9.82 -13.54 8.58
CA VAL A 118 -9.88 -14.55 7.52
C VAL A 118 -9.97 -13.79 6.20
N ALA A 119 -9.17 -14.13 5.21
CA ALA A 119 -9.30 -13.64 3.84
C ALA A 119 -9.43 -14.85 2.91
N LYS A 120 -10.50 -14.90 2.12
CA LYS A 120 -10.77 -16.00 1.19
C LYS A 120 -10.49 -15.51 -0.22
N ASN A 121 -9.65 -16.25 -0.95
CA ASN A 121 -9.50 -16.15 -2.39
C ASN A 121 -10.11 -17.42 -3.00
N GLU A 122 -10.24 -17.50 -4.32
CA GLU A 122 -10.90 -18.60 -5.01
C GLU A 122 -10.45 -20.01 -4.53
N ASN A 123 -9.16 -20.22 -4.32
CA ASN A 123 -8.58 -21.51 -3.95
C ASN A 123 -7.87 -21.53 -2.61
N THR A 124 -7.59 -20.37 -2.00
CA THR A 124 -6.78 -20.26 -0.78
C THR A 124 -7.47 -19.45 0.30
N ILE A 125 -7.27 -19.86 1.53
CA ILE A 125 -7.71 -19.11 2.71
C ILE A 125 -6.48 -18.65 3.48
N THR A 126 -6.41 -17.34 3.74
CA THR A 126 -5.40 -16.75 4.60
C THR A 126 -6.01 -16.43 5.96
N ILE A 127 -5.40 -16.92 7.02
CA ILE A 127 -5.87 -16.77 8.39
C ILE A 127 -4.81 -16.06 9.22
N VAL A 128 -5.24 -15.09 10.04
CA VAL A 128 -4.41 -14.45 11.06
C VAL A 128 -4.89 -14.90 12.43
N LEU A 129 -3.99 -15.52 13.20
CA LEU A 129 -4.25 -15.97 14.56
C LEU A 129 -3.73 -14.95 15.56
N GLN A 130 -4.49 -14.71 16.61
CA GLN A 130 -4.13 -13.92 17.79
C GLN A 130 -4.22 -14.74 19.06
N ASN A 131 -3.69 -14.20 20.19
CA ASN A 131 -3.65 -14.88 21.48
C ASN A 131 -3.02 -16.26 21.38
N ILE A 132 -1.84 -16.31 20.78
CA ILE A 132 -1.13 -17.54 20.43
C ILE A 132 -0.64 -18.26 21.70
N ILE A 133 -0.91 -19.57 21.77
CA ILE A 133 -0.39 -20.45 22.82
C ILE A 133 0.47 -21.52 22.14
N VAL A 134 1.73 -21.58 22.52
CA VAL A 134 2.69 -22.60 22.06
C VAL A 134 3.35 -23.23 23.30
N ASN A 135 3.30 -24.54 23.42
CA ASN A 135 3.85 -25.26 24.57
C ASN A 135 3.38 -24.70 25.93
N ASN A 136 2.08 -24.42 26.06
CA ASN A 136 1.43 -23.82 27.25
C ASN A 136 1.91 -22.40 27.61
N LYS A 137 2.71 -21.75 26.75
CA LYS A 137 3.14 -20.37 26.94
C LYS A 137 2.35 -19.46 26.01
N LYS A 138 1.77 -18.40 26.57
CA LYS A 138 1.02 -17.38 25.82
C LYS A 138 1.97 -16.33 25.24
N TYR A 139 1.71 -15.93 24.01
CA TYR A 139 2.47 -14.92 23.28
C TYR A 139 1.56 -13.83 22.74
N ASP A 140 2.03 -12.60 22.80
CA ASP A 140 1.28 -11.40 22.44
C ASP A 140 1.64 -10.90 21.02
N TYR A 141 1.73 -11.82 20.05
CA TYR A 141 1.92 -11.52 18.64
C TYR A 141 0.99 -12.40 17.81
N ASN A 142 0.81 -12.04 16.52
CA ASN A 142 -0.04 -12.76 15.61
C ASN A 142 0.80 -13.62 14.65
N ILE A 143 0.19 -14.72 14.21
CA ILE A 143 0.75 -15.62 13.19
C ILE A 143 -0.18 -15.59 11.98
N LYS A 144 0.39 -15.43 10.78
CA LYS A 144 -0.34 -15.48 9.52
C LYS A 144 0.00 -16.78 8.80
N PHE A 145 -1.02 -17.48 8.32
CA PHE A 145 -0.80 -18.63 7.44
C PHE A 145 -1.83 -18.66 6.31
N SER A 146 -1.44 -19.26 5.18
CA SER A 146 -2.30 -19.48 4.02
C SER A 146 -2.33 -20.97 3.72
N THR A 147 -3.50 -21.48 3.34
CA THR A 147 -3.70 -22.89 3.01
C THR A 147 -4.78 -23.04 1.95
N LEU A 148 -4.82 -24.19 1.27
CA LEU A 148 -5.89 -24.47 0.32
C LEU A 148 -7.23 -24.63 1.06
N GLN A 149 -8.31 -24.18 0.43
CA GLN A 149 -9.66 -24.27 0.99
C GLN A 149 -10.09 -25.72 1.27
N SER A 150 -9.61 -26.67 0.45
CA SER A 150 -9.86 -28.10 0.63
C SER A 150 -9.27 -28.71 1.90
N ASN A 151 -8.27 -28.04 2.50
CA ASN A 151 -7.58 -28.54 3.70
C ASN A 151 -8.27 -28.15 5.01
N LEU A 152 -9.36 -27.41 4.94
CA LEU A 152 -10.06 -26.83 6.09
C LEU A 152 -11.55 -27.06 6.02
N GLU A 153 -12.17 -27.28 7.17
CA GLU A 153 -13.63 -27.33 7.31
C GLU A 153 -14.18 -25.91 7.38
N ASN A 154 -14.76 -25.44 6.27
CA ASN A 154 -15.18 -24.05 6.07
C ASN A 154 -16.13 -23.51 7.16
N ASP A 155 -16.97 -24.37 7.76
CA ASP A 155 -17.97 -23.96 8.74
C ASP A 155 -17.36 -23.50 10.09
N TYR A 156 -16.15 -23.94 10.39
CA TYR A 156 -15.44 -23.56 11.63
C TYR A 156 -14.50 -22.38 11.46
N ILE A 157 -14.22 -21.94 10.21
CA ILE A 157 -13.30 -20.85 9.93
C ILE A 157 -14.05 -19.52 9.94
N VAL A 158 -14.39 -19.10 11.14
CA VAL A 158 -15.09 -17.85 11.41
C VAL A 158 -14.29 -17.04 12.42
N VAL A 159 -14.25 -15.72 12.25
CA VAL A 159 -13.60 -14.81 13.19
C VAL A 159 -14.17 -15.03 14.61
N GLY A 160 -13.28 -15.17 15.57
CA GLY A 160 -13.64 -15.42 16.96
C GLY A 160 -13.54 -16.89 17.41
N ASN A 161 -13.58 -17.85 16.48
CA ASN A 161 -13.27 -19.25 16.80
C ASN A 161 -11.80 -19.46 17.08
N ALA A 162 -11.45 -20.52 17.77
CA ALA A 162 -10.06 -20.93 18.00
C ALA A 162 -9.75 -22.21 17.23
N LEU A 163 -8.53 -22.33 16.81
CA LEU A 163 -8.02 -23.53 16.17
C LEU A 163 -6.72 -23.98 16.83
N LYS A 164 -6.50 -25.29 16.81
CA LYS A 164 -5.27 -25.91 17.23
C LYS A 164 -4.71 -26.73 16.07
N ALA A 165 -3.51 -26.42 15.64
CA ALA A 165 -2.90 -27.06 14.48
C ALA A 165 -1.40 -27.20 14.63
N LYS A 166 -0.85 -28.21 13.96
CA LYS A 166 0.60 -28.38 13.79
C LYS A 166 1.04 -27.52 12.61
N MET A 167 1.91 -26.57 12.89
CA MET A 167 2.38 -25.59 11.89
C MET A 167 3.90 -25.49 11.92
N GLN A 168 4.48 -25.35 10.75
CA GLN A 168 5.88 -24.97 10.59
C GLN A 168 5.93 -23.45 10.51
N ILE A 169 6.60 -22.80 11.46
CA ILE A 169 6.71 -21.34 11.51
C ILE A 169 8.01 -20.85 10.88
N GLU A 170 7.91 -19.68 10.28
CA GLU A 170 9.03 -18.95 9.67
C GLU A 170 9.00 -17.49 10.14
N ASN A 171 10.17 -16.94 10.47
CA ASN A 171 10.28 -15.54 10.87
C ASN A 171 9.95 -14.63 9.69
N VAL A 172 9.20 -13.59 9.95
CA VAL A 172 8.88 -12.59 8.93
C VAL A 172 9.89 -11.46 8.97
N ASN A 173 10.60 -11.23 7.88
CA ASN A 173 11.47 -10.07 7.76
C ASN A 173 10.66 -8.78 7.63
N LEU A 174 10.84 -7.87 8.57
CA LEU A 174 10.20 -6.56 8.55
C LEU A 174 10.71 -5.69 7.38
N ILE A 175 11.96 -5.92 6.96
CA ILE A 175 12.56 -5.23 5.81
C ILE A 175 12.53 -6.15 4.61
N ASN A 176 11.90 -5.70 3.54
CA ASN A 176 11.90 -6.37 2.26
C ASN A 176 12.28 -5.35 1.16
N ASN A 177 13.28 -5.69 0.35
CA ASN A 177 13.78 -4.83 -0.74
C ASN A 177 14.13 -3.39 -0.29
N GLY A 178 14.73 -3.25 0.90
CA GLY A 178 15.05 -1.92 1.45
C GLY A 178 13.83 -1.10 1.86
N LYS A 179 12.63 -1.70 1.93
CA LYS A 179 11.41 -1.07 2.44
C LYS A 179 10.91 -1.82 3.68
N ILE A 180 10.39 -1.09 4.65
CA ILE A 180 9.73 -1.70 5.82
C ILE A 180 8.35 -2.20 5.39
N ASN A 181 8.09 -3.48 5.59
CA ASN A 181 6.74 -4.05 5.45
C ASN A 181 5.89 -3.70 6.68
N SER A 182 5.38 -2.48 6.65
CA SER A 182 4.65 -1.88 7.77
C SER A 182 3.29 -2.53 8.02
N SER A 183 2.69 -3.21 7.04
CA SER A 183 1.43 -3.93 7.25
C SER A 183 1.59 -5.08 8.25
N LEU A 184 2.72 -5.78 8.20
CA LEU A 184 3.04 -6.84 9.16
C LEU A 184 3.21 -6.30 10.58
N SER A 185 3.86 -5.14 10.73
CA SER A 185 4.03 -4.51 12.04
C SER A 185 2.72 -3.98 12.62
N MET A 186 1.79 -3.52 11.78
CA MET A 186 0.48 -3.03 12.22
C MET A 186 -0.39 -4.14 12.78
N ASP A 187 -0.41 -5.28 12.11
CA ASP A 187 -1.15 -6.46 12.57
C ASP A 187 -0.37 -7.26 13.62
N ASN A 188 0.81 -6.79 14.05
CA ASN A 188 1.73 -7.48 14.97
C ASN A 188 2.03 -8.91 14.52
N ILE A 189 2.18 -9.13 13.21
CA ILE A 189 2.49 -10.44 12.62
C ILE A 189 3.99 -10.62 12.64
N LYS A 190 4.49 -11.50 13.52
CA LYS A 190 5.92 -11.82 13.63
C LYS A 190 6.31 -13.07 12.84
N TYR A 191 5.37 -13.95 12.60
CA TYR A 191 5.61 -15.22 11.93
C TYR A 191 4.59 -15.45 10.82
N THR A 192 5.07 -16.03 9.74
CA THR A 192 4.25 -16.79 8.81
C THR A 192 4.32 -18.26 9.16
N ALA A 193 3.29 -19.02 8.83
CA ALA A 193 3.27 -20.44 9.08
C ALA A 193 2.76 -21.22 7.87
N LYS A 194 3.27 -22.44 7.72
CA LYS A 194 2.75 -23.45 6.78
C LYS A 194 1.96 -24.48 7.58
N LEU A 195 0.69 -24.67 7.25
CA LEU A 195 -0.15 -25.67 7.90
C LEU A 195 0.34 -27.06 7.51
N LYS A 196 0.63 -27.91 8.50
CA LYS A 196 0.99 -29.32 8.30
C LYS A 196 -0.19 -30.24 8.59
N GLU A 197 -0.87 -30.00 9.72
CA GLU A 197 -1.96 -30.86 10.19
C GLU A 197 -2.92 -30.03 11.04
N MET A 198 -4.21 -30.19 10.81
CA MET A 198 -5.26 -29.64 11.65
C MET A 198 -5.59 -30.63 12.77
N ILE A 199 -5.57 -30.17 14.04
CA ILE A 199 -5.79 -31.05 15.20
C ILE A 199 -7.19 -30.86 15.74
N GLU A 200 -7.63 -29.62 15.95
CA GLU A 200 -8.89 -29.34 16.64
C GLU A 200 -9.44 -27.95 16.28
N TYR A 201 -10.76 -27.86 16.11
CA TYR A 201 -11.50 -26.60 16.05
C TYR A 201 -12.26 -26.40 17.35
N LYS A 202 -12.18 -25.20 17.92
CA LYS A 202 -12.96 -24.81 19.10
C LYS A 202 -13.87 -23.62 18.76
N ILE A 203 -15.14 -23.77 19.02
CA ILE A 203 -16.08 -22.66 18.89
C ILE A 203 -15.79 -21.67 20.02
N GLY A 204 -15.29 -20.49 19.66
CA GLY A 204 -14.95 -19.43 20.61
C GLY A 204 -16.20 -18.69 21.10
N SER A 205 -16.16 -18.18 22.32
CA SER A 205 -17.16 -17.23 22.79
C SER A 205 -17.04 -15.93 22.00
N LYS A 206 -18.09 -15.58 21.23
CA LYS A 206 -18.10 -14.32 20.48
C LYS A 206 -18.15 -13.13 21.46
N THR A 207 -17.30 -12.15 21.26
CA THR A 207 -17.34 -10.89 21.97
C THR A 207 -18.62 -10.11 21.64
N ILE A 208 -18.97 -9.13 22.47
CA ILE A 208 -20.14 -8.25 22.22
C ILE A 208 -20.02 -7.57 20.86
N ALA A 209 -18.81 -7.09 20.50
CA ALA A 209 -18.55 -6.47 19.21
C ALA A 209 -18.79 -7.45 18.05
N GLU A 210 -18.28 -8.69 18.12
CA GLU A 210 -18.47 -9.72 17.10
C GLU A 210 -19.97 -10.13 16.96
N LYS A 211 -20.71 -10.23 18.08
CA LYS A 211 -22.16 -10.46 18.04
C LYS A 211 -22.90 -9.32 17.34
N PHE A 212 -22.50 -8.08 17.60
CA PHE A 212 -23.07 -6.91 16.95
C PHE A 212 -22.74 -6.89 15.44
N CYS A 213 -21.49 -7.11 15.07
CA CYS A 213 -21.06 -7.21 13.66
C CYS A 213 -21.83 -8.30 12.90
N ASN A 214 -22.00 -9.49 13.50
CA ASN A 214 -22.78 -10.57 12.90
C ASN A 214 -24.26 -10.18 12.73
N LYS A 215 -24.84 -9.43 13.68
CA LYS A 215 -26.22 -8.94 13.55
C LYS A 215 -26.36 -7.94 12.41
N VAL A 216 -25.39 -7.01 12.28
CA VAL A 216 -25.32 -6.08 11.14
C VAL A 216 -25.21 -6.84 9.83
N GLN A 217 -24.31 -7.81 9.74
CA GLN A 217 -24.09 -8.62 8.55
C GLN A 217 -25.37 -9.36 8.13
N ASN A 218 -26.08 -10.00 9.07
CA ASN A 218 -27.34 -10.70 8.78
C ASN A 218 -28.41 -9.76 8.24
N ILE A 219 -28.53 -8.54 8.80
CA ILE A 219 -29.49 -7.55 8.29
C ILE A 219 -29.13 -7.14 6.85
N LEU A 220 -27.87 -6.95 6.53
CA LEU A 220 -27.44 -6.60 5.19
C LEU A 220 -27.70 -7.74 4.20
N LEU A 221 -27.36 -8.98 4.56
CA LEU A 221 -27.56 -10.16 3.72
C LEU A 221 -29.05 -10.48 3.45
N THR A 222 -29.94 -10.14 4.39
CA THR A 222 -31.39 -10.37 4.21
C THR A 222 -32.05 -9.28 3.36
N ASN A 223 -31.47 -8.09 3.24
CA ASN A 223 -32.10 -6.93 2.61
C ASN A 223 -31.43 -6.42 1.33
N LEU A 224 -30.20 -6.85 1.05
CA LEU A 224 -29.44 -6.46 -0.13
C LEU A 224 -29.00 -7.70 -0.91
N SER A 225 -28.74 -7.55 -2.22
CA SER A 225 -28.09 -8.59 -3.02
C SER A 225 -26.73 -8.96 -2.43
N ASN A 226 -26.32 -10.21 -2.61
CA ASN A 226 -25.13 -10.77 -1.96
C ASN A 226 -23.89 -9.89 -2.13
N GLU A 227 -23.61 -9.44 -3.34
CA GLU A 227 -22.49 -8.58 -3.71
C GLU A 227 -22.52 -7.22 -2.98
N LYS A 228 -23.69 -6.56 -2.96
CA LYS A 228 -23.86 -5.25 -2.31
C LYS A 228 -23.94 -5.35 -0.79
N SER A 229 -24.38 -6.48 -0.26
CA SER A 229 -24.40 -6.73 1.18
C SER A 229 -22.99 -6.81 1.74
N TRP A 230 -22.07 -7.51 1.06
CA TRP A 230 -20.65 -7.58 1.45
C TRP A 230 -19.94 -6.24 1.29
N LEU A 231 -20.22 -5.53 0.20
CA LEU A 231 -19.69 -4.17 0.00
C LEU A 231 -20.18 -3.23 1.12
N SER A 232 -21.47 -3.28 1.47
CA SER A 232 -22.05 -2.48 2.55
C SER A 232 -21.44 -2.80 3.91
N TYR A 233 -21.17 -4.08 4.16
CA TYR A 233 -20.53 -4.54 5.39
C TYR A 233 -19.09 -4.04 5.49
N ASP A 234 -18.32 -4.14 4.39
CA ASP A 234 -16.94 -3.62 4.34
C ASP A 234 -16.90 -2.10 4.59
N ILE A 235 -17.79 -1.35 3.97
CA ILE A 235 -17.89 0.10 4.14
C ILE A 235 -18.27 0.52 5.57
N LEU A 236 -19.11 -0.27 6.27
CA LEU A 236 -19.57 0.04 7.63
C LEU A 236 -18.60 -0.46 8.72
N VAL A 237 -18.02 -1.64 8.54
CA VAL A 237 -17.23 -2.35 9.57
C VAL A 237 -15.76 -2.48 9.20
N GLY A 238 -15.43 -2.51 7.92
CA GLY A 238 -14.05 -2.56 7.43
C GLY A 238 -13.50 -3.97 7.25
N ASP A 239 -14.36 -4.97 7.07
CA ASP A 239 -13.97 -6.37 6.88
C ASP A 239 -14.11 -6.79 5.41
N ARG A 240 -12.98 -6.88 4.70
CA ARG A 240 -12.89 -7.14 3.25
C ARG A 240 -12.92 -8.61 2.84
N VAL A 241 -13.33 -9.49 3.72
CA VAL A 241 -13.19 -10.96 3.55
C VAL A 241 -13.89 -11.51 2.31
N ASN A 242 -15.02 -10.93 1.93
CA ASN A 242 -15.87 -11.47 0.86
C ASN A 242 -16.17 -10.44 -0.25
N LEU A 243 -15.33 -9.43 -0.41
CA LEU A 243 -15.43 -8.47 -1.51
C LEU A 243 -14.97 -9.17 -2.79
N GLN A 244 -15.80 -9.17 -3.83
CA GLN A 244 -15.46 -9.76 -5.13
C GLN A 244 -14.36 -8.97 -5.82
N ASP A 245 -13.44 -9.69 -6.47
CA ASP A 245 -12.28 -9.09 -7.16
C ASP A 245 -12.71 -8.16 -8.30
N ASP A 246 -13.82 -8.46 -8.99
CA ASP A 246 -14.38 -7.62 -10.06
C ASP A 246 -14.82 -6.25 -9.55
N LEU A 247 -15.46 -6.19 -8.37
CA LEU A 247 -15.84 -4.92 -7.74
C LEU A 247 -14.62 -4.14 -7.29
N TYR A 248 -13.64 -4.82 -6.71
CA TYR A 248 -12.40 -4.18 -6.31
C TYR A 248 -11.68 -3.56 -7.51
N SER A 249 -11.59 -4.29 -8.64
CA SER A 249 -10.99 -3.79 -9.88
C SER A 249 -11.75 -2.59 -10.43
N LEU A 250 -13.09 -2.63 -10.48
CA LEU A 250 -13.92 -1.52 -10.92
C LEU A 250 -13.64 -0.23 -10.13
N PHE A 251 -13.65 -0.32 -8.79
CA PHE A 251 -13.38 0.84 -7.93
C PHE A 251 -11.94 1.33 -8.04
N LYS A 252 -10.98 0.43 -8.25
CA LYS A 252 -9.58 0.76 -8.49
C LYS A 252 -9.42 1.52 -9.81
N ASP A 253 -10.01 1.02 -10.90
CA ASP A 253 -9.87 1.58 -12.23
C ASP A 253 -10.55 2.95 -12.37
N CYS A 254 -11.66 3.17 -11.68
CA CYS A 254 -12.25 4.50 -11.58
C CYS A 254 -11.62 5.40 -10.49
N GLY A 255 -10.58 4.93 -9.77
CA GLY A 255 -9.82 5.70 -8.79
C GLY A 255 -10.48 5.88 -7.42
N LEU A 256 -11.49 5.07 -7.10
CA LEU A 256 -12.25 5.09 -5.84
C LEU A 256 -11.86 3.97 -4.87
N SER A 257 -10.74 3.27 -5.07
CA SER A 257 -10.29 2.20 -4.17
C SER A 257 -10.18 2.61 -2.70
N HIS A 258 -9.96 3.91 -2.43
CA HIS A 258 -9.91 4.48 -1.09
C HIS A 258 -11.26 4.50 -0.37
N VAL A 259 -12.36 4.33 -1.08
CA VAL A 259 -13.73 4.31 -0.54
C VAL A 259 -14.13 2.91 -0.08
N LEU A 260 -13.51 1.86 -0.67
CA LEU A 260 -13.77 0.46 -0.29
C LEU A 260 -13.28 0.11 1.12
N ALA A 261 -12.30 0.81 1.64
CA ALA A 261 -11.91 0.67 3.05
C ALA A 261 -12.64 1.69 3.91
N VAL A 262 -12.93 1.33 5.15
CA VAL A 262 -13.38 2.34 6.10
C VAL A 262 -12.35 3.45 6.17
N SER A 263 -12.73 4.62 5.70
CA SER A 263 -11.85 5.77 5.51
C SER A 263 -12.16 6.90 6.51
N GLY A 264 -11.29 7.90 6.54
CA GLY A 264 -11.56 9.12 7.30
C GLY A 264 -12.85 9.84 6.87
N LEU A 265 -13.28 9.67 5.61
CA LEU A 265 -14.57 10.17 5.11
C LEU A 265 -15.73 9.55 5.87
N HIS A 266 -15.77 8.22 6.01
CA HIS A 266 -16.85 7.51 6.72
C HIS A 266 -16.94 7.94 8.18
N VAL A 267 -15.81 8.03 8.88
CA VAL A 267 -15.78 8.56 10.27
C VAL A 267 -16.28 10.00 10.31
N GLY A 268 -15.84 10.85 9.37
CA GLY A 268 -16.28 12.25 9.27
C GLY A 268 -17.78 12.36 9.06
N LEU A 269 -18.37 11.51 8.20
CA LEU A 269 -19.80 11.49 7.94
C LEU A 269 -20.60 11.10 9.20
N ILE A 270 -20.15 10.07 9.94
CA ILE A 270 -20.75 9.67 11.22
C ILE A 270 -20.70 10.83 12.22
N VAL A 271 -19.54 11.49 12.35
CA VAL A 271 -19.35 12.64 13.25
C VAL A 271 -20.32 13.77 12.90
N VAL A 272 -20.43 14.13 11.61
CA VAL A 272 -21.32 15.21 11.17
C VAL A 272 -22.77 14.93 11.50
N ILE A 273 -23.29 13.72 11.20
CA ILE A 273 -24.67 13.35 11.51
C ILE A 273 -24.94 13.42 13.02
N ILE A 274 -24.09 12.75 13.81
CA ILE A 274 -24.32 12.63 15.24
C ILE A 274 -24.18 13.98 15.93
N VAL A 275 -23.14 14.77 15.62
CA VAL A 275 -22.99 16.11 16.16
C VAL A 275 -24.15 17.02 15.78
N PHE A 276 -24.66 16.92 14.53
CA PHE A 276 -25.85 17.66 14.09
C PHE A 276 -27.09 17.30 14.95
N ILE A 277 -27.34 16.02 15.18
CA ILE A 277 -28.45 15.55 16.01
C ILE A 277 -28.29 16.05 17.47
N LEU A 278 -27.10 15.91 18.06
CA LEU A 278 -26.81 16.32 19.44
C LEU A 278 -26.96 17.84 19.62
N LYS A 279 -26.53 18.65 18.62
CA LYS A 279 -26.73 20.11 18.62
C LYS A 279 -28.21 20.46 18.48
N LYS A 280 -28.98 19.72 17.66
CA LYS A 280 -30.44 19.93 17.53
C LYS A 280 -31.18 19.59 18.82
N LEU A 281 -30.66 18.62 19.60
CA LEU A 281 -31.13 18.31 20.96
C LEU A 281 -30.67 19.33 22.00
N ARG A 282 -30.01 20.44 21.59
CA ARG A 282 -29.50 21.54 22.42
C ARG A 282 -28.53 21.09 23.52
N LEU A 283 -27.76 20.01 23.31
CA LEU A 283 -26.74 19.56 24.23
C LEU A 283 -25.57 20.56 24.25
N LYS A 284 -25.01 20.83 25.45
CA LYS A 284 -23.82 21.67 25.61
C LYS A 284 -22.57 20.99 25.07
N GLN A 285 -21.61 21.75 24.54
CA GLN A 285 -20.38 21.26 23.92
C GLN A 285 -19.61 20.18 24.72
N PRO A 286 -19.44 20.27 26.06
CA PRO A 286 -18.77 19.21 26.82
C PRO A 286 -19.46 17.85 26.75
N TYR A 287 -20.79 17.83 26.75
CA TYR A 287 -21.55 16.58 26.62
C TYR A 287 -21.46 16.00 25.21
N ILE A 288 -21.44 16.87 24.17
CA ILE A 288 -21.23 16.46 22.79
C ILE A 288 -19.83 15.81 22.66
N LEU A 289 -18.79 16.45 23.22
CA LEU A 289 -17.44 15.90 23.20
C LEU A 289 -17.37 14.53 23.91
N LEU A 290 -17.93 14.40 25.09
CA LEU A 290 -17.92 13.14 25.86
C LEU A 290 -18.62 12.02 25.09
N LEU A 291 -19.84 12.29 24.58
CA LEU A 291 -20.66 11.31 23.88
C LEU A 291 -20.01 10.88 22.55
N MET A 292 -19.49 11.86 21.80
CA MET A 292 -18.80 11.57 20.55
C MET A 292 -17.50 10.80 20.76
N SER A 293 -16.73 11.13 21.80
CA SER A 293 -15.52 10.36 22.13
C SER A 293 -15.87 8.91 22.45
N PHE A 294 -16.92 8.67 23.21
CA PHE A 294 -17.41 7.33 23.51
C PHE A 294 -17.85 6.57 22.26
N ILE A 295 -18.66 7.21 21.40
CA ILE A 295 -19.13 6.60 20.13
C ILE A 295 -17.93 6.27 19.21
N LEU A 296 -16.96 7.17 19.09
CA LEU A 296 -15.79 6.93 18.23
C LEU A 296 -14.89 5.82 18.76
N ILE A 297 -14.75 5.69 20.08
CA ILE A 297 -14.04 4.54 20.69
C ILE A 297 -14.76 3.23 20.38
N LEU A 298 -16.09 3.19 20.55
CA LEU A 298 -16.89 2.02 20.19
C LEU A 298 -16.74 1.69 18.70
N TYR A 299 -16.77 2.70 17.84
CA TYR A 299 -16.59 2.50 16.40
C TYR A 299 -15.17 1.99 16.06
N CYS A 300 -14.14 2.45 16.74
CA CYS A 300 -12.79 1.89 16.61
C CYS A 300 -12.75 0.40 17.00
N ILE A 301 -13.46 0.00 18.05
CA ILE A 301 -13.58 -1.41 18.47
C ILE A 301 -14.28 -2.23 17.40
N LEU A 302 -15.40 -1.74 16.85
CA LEU A 302 -16.17 -2.42 15.80
C LEU A 302 -15.34 -2.62 14.52
N CYS A 303 -14.53 -1.61 14.14
CA CYS A 303 -13.62 -1.65 13.00
C CYS A 303 -12.26 -2.29 13.32
N ASN A 304 -12.15 -3.05 14.41
CA ASN A 304 -10.93 -3.74 14.85
C ASN A 304 -9.68 -2.82 14.87
N PHE A 305 -9.87 -1.58 15.35
CA PHE A 305 -8.83 -0.54 15.38
C PHE A 305 -8.15 -0.29 14.03
N SER A 306 -8.91 -0.36 12.94
CA SER A 306 -8.40 -0.02 11.61
C SER A 306 -7.65 1.33 11.65
N PRO A 307 -6.43 1.41 11.12
CA PRO A 307 -5.60 2.60 11.22
C PRO A 307 -6.25 3.87 10.66
N SER A 308 -7.04 3.75 9.60
CA SER A 308 -7.77 4.88 9.02
C SER A 308 -8.84 5.43 9.96
N VAL A 309 -9.57 4.53 10.63
CA VAL A 309 -10.62 4.89 11.62
C VAL A 309 -10.00 5.54 12.84
N VAL A 310 -8.92 4.95 13.37
CA VAL A 310 -8.21 5.49 14.55
C VAL A 310 -7.69 6.91 14.28
N ARG A 311 -7.04 7.14 13.13
CA ARG A 311 -6.56 8.47 12.74
C ARG A 311 -7.71 9.50 12.67
N ALA A 312 -8.76 9.15 11.96
CA ALA A 312 -9.91 10.04 11.78
C ALA A 312 -10.62 10.33 13.11
N SER A 313 -10.73 9.33 13.99
CA SER A 313 -11.32 9.49 15.33
C SER A 313 -10.48 10.42 16.21
N ILE A 314 -9.15 10.26 16.21
CA ILE A 314 -8.24 11.17 16.95
C ILE A 314 -8.37 12.61 16.43
N MET A 315 -8.38 12.79 15.09
CA MET A 315 -8.55 14.12 14.49
C MET A 315 -9.91 14.73 14.85
N ALA A 316 -10.98 13.95 14.79
CA ALA A 316 -12.33 14.41 15.13
C ALA A 316 -12.45 14.79 16.63
N ILE A 317 -11.94 13.95 17.52
CA ILE A 317 -11.93 14.26 18.98
C ILE A 317 -11.11 15.52 19.23
N THR A 318 -9.93 15.66 18.63
CA THR A 318 -9.07 16.84 18.77
C THR A 318 -9.79 18.12 18.32
N TYR A 319 -10.51 18.04 17.20
CA TYR A 319 -11.32 19.14 16.69
C TYR A 319 -12.45 19.52 17.66
N LEU A 320 -13.17 18.53 18.21
CA LEU A 320 -14.23 18.75 19.19
C LEU A 320 -13.69 19.29 20.52
N VAL A 321 -12.51 18.87 20.94
CA VAL A 321 -11.79 19.44 22.10
C VAL A 321 -11.50 20.93 21.87
N ALA A 322 -10.96 21.29 20.70
CA ALA A 322 -10.70 22.70 20.37
C ALA A 322 -11.99 23.53 20.36
N GLU A 323 -13.10 22.97 19.86
CA GLU A 323 -14.42 23.61 19.88
C GLU A 323 -14.96 23.80 21.33
N CYS A 324 -14.81 22.76 22.15
CA CYS A 324 -15.27 22.78 23.54
C CYS A 324 -14.57 23.87 24.36
N PHE A 325 -13.27 24.10 24.13
CA PHE A 325 -12.48 25.13 24.84
C PHE A 325 -12.51 26.49 24.15
N GLY A 326 -13.35 26.71 23.14
CA GLY A 326 -13.47 27.98 22.42
C GLY A 326 -12.17 28.42 21.74
N LYS A 327 -11.24 27.48 21.46
CA LYS A 327 -9.97 27.79 20.80
C LYS A 327 -10.17 27.97 19.31
N ARG A 328 -9.33 28.80 18.67
CA ARG A 328 -9.32 28.93 17.21
C ARG A 328 -9.01 27.56 16.58
N LYS A 329 -9.85 27.15 15.66
CA LYS A 329 -9.72 25.87 14.93
C LYS A 329 -8.62 26.01 13.87
N ASP A 330 -7.36 25.90 14.29
CA ASP A 330 -6.23 25.85 13.36
C ASP A 330 -6.03 24.41 12.86
N SER A 331 -6.43 24.19 11.61
CA SER A 331 -6.39 22.85 10.97
C SER A 331 -5.01 22.21 11.02
N LEU A 332 -3.93 23.01 10.89
CA LEU A 332 -2.57 22.49 10.92
C LEU A 332 -2.16 22.04 12.34
N SER A 333 -2.61 22.74 13.38
CA SER A 333 -2.36 22.34 14.77
C SER A 333 -3.12 21.06 15.15
N VAL A 334 -4.39 20.94 14.74
CA VAL A 334 -5.19 19.71 14.93
C VAL A 334 -4.57 18.52 14.20
N PHE A 335 -4.19 18.70 12.95
CA PHE A 335 -3.48 17.73 12.13
C PHE A 335 -2.17 17.26 12.79
N SER A 336 -1.34 18.21 13.24
CA SER A 336 -0.06 17.92 13.86
C SER A 336 -0.23 17.17 15.18
N PHE A 337 -1.17 17.58 16.02
CA PHE A 337 -1.45 16.92 17.29
C PHE A 337 -1.89 15.47 17.11
N ALA A 338 -2.77 15.20 16.15
CA ALA A 338 -3.16 13.84 15.82
C ALA A 338 -1.96 12.99 15.34
N GLY A 339 -1.10 13.57 14.50
CA GLY A 339 0.12 12.90 14.03
C GLY A 339 1.10 12.61 15.18
N ILE A 340 1.27 13.53 16.11
CA ILE A 340 2.11 13.35 17.32
C ILE A 340 1.59 12.16 18.14
N ILE A 341 0.30 12.12 18.47
CA ILE A 341 -0.29 11.02 19.26
C ILE A 341 -0.03 9.67 18.57
N ILE A 342 -0.30 9.59 17.27
CA ILE A 342 -0.15 8.33 16.52
C ILE A 342 1.31 7.88 16.49
N LEU A 343 2.27 8.78 16.22
CA LEU A 343 3.68 8.42 16.13
C LEU A 343 4.31 8.14 17.50
N LEU A 344 3.80 8.70 18.59
CA LEU A 344 4.23 8.35 19.93
C LEU A 344 3.78 6.94 20.34
N ILE A 345 2.56 6.53 19.93
CA ILE A 345 2.01 5.21 20.26
C ILE A 345 2.52 4.14 19.28
N TRP A 346 2.52 4.45 18.00
CA TRP A 346 2.90 3.54 16.91
C TRP A 346 3.94 4.18 15.95
N PRO A 347 5.22 4.22 16.31
CA PRO A 347 6.24 4.90 15.51
C PRO A 347 6.40 4.32 14.09
N LEU A 348 6.20 3.00 13.92
CA LEU A 348 6.31 2.31 12.64
C LEU A 348 5.16 2.65 11.66
N HIS A 349 4.07 3.30 12.12
CA HIS A 349 3.02 3.81 11.24
C HIS A 349 3.54 4.85 10.24
N LEU A 350 4.64 5.55 10.53
CA LEU A 350 5.30 6.46 9.61
C LEU A 350 5.59 5.81 8.23
N PHE A 351 5.90 4.52 8.22
CA PHE A 351 6.25 3.76 7.01
C PHE A 351 5.04 3.08 6.37
N TYR A 352 3.86 3.16 6.98
CA TYR A 352 2.64 2.60 6.44
C TYR A 352 2.06 3.50 5.35
N ILE A 353 1.86 2.92 4.15
CA ILE A 353 1.36 3.65 2.98
C ILE A 353 0.04 4.37 3.29
N GLY A 354 -0.88 3.70 3.99
CA GLY A 354 -2.15 4.31 4.36
C GLY A 354 -2.01 5.50 5.32
N PHE A 355 -1.02 5.51 6.23
CA PHE A 355 -0.69 6.67 7.03
C PHE A 355 -0.14 7.80 6.16
N GLN A 356 0.82 7.50 5.29
CA GLN A 356 1.45 8.47 4.41
C GLN A 356 0.41 9.13 3.48
N LEU A 357 -0.41 8.34 2.80
CA LEU A 357 -1.45 8.85 1.90
C LEU A 357 -2.46 9.72 2.64
N SER A 358 -2.93 9.29 3.81
CA SER A 358 -3.93 10.04 4.58
C SER A 358 -3.37 11.36 5.10
N PHE A 359 -2.15 11.36 5.69
CA PHE A 359 -1.56 12.58 6.24
C PHE A 359 -1.13 13.54 5.13
N VAL A 360 -0.52 13.03 4.05
CA VAL A 360 -0.10 13.88 2.92
C VAL A 360 -1.30 14.45 2.17
N ALA A 361 -2.40 13.70 2.02
CA ALA A 361 -3.63 14.23 1.42
C ALA A 361 -4.21 15.40 2.23
N VAL A 362 -4.37 15.23 3.55
CA VAL A 362 -4.88 16.30 4.42
C VAL A 362 -3.94 17.51 4.43
N PHE A 363 -2.63 17.27 4.51
CA PHE A 363 -1.63 18.33 4.45
C PHE A 363 -1.70 19.08 3.11
N GLY A 364 -1.84 18.34 1.99
CA GLY A 364 -2.04 18.92 0.67
C GLY A 364 -3.29 19.81 0.58
N ILE A 365 -4.40 19.34 1.14
CA ILE A 365 -5.63 20.15 1.21
C ILE A 365 -5.41 21.44 2.02
N ILE A 366 -4.77 21.34 3.19
CA ILE A 366 -4.47 22.51 4.03
C ILE A 366 -3.62 23.54 3.28
N LEU A 367 -2.66 23.09 2.46
CA LEU A 367 -1.73 23.98 1.76
C LEU A 367 -2.25 24.49 0.42
N LEU A 368 -2.85 23.61 -0.39
CA LEU A 368 -3.12 23.86 -1.80
C LEU A 368 -4.60 24.21 -2.11
N TYR A 369 -5.52 23.92 -1.18
CA TYR A 369 -6.94 24.17 -1.44
C TYR A 369 -7.23 25.64 -1.83
N LYS A 370 -6.72 26.58 -1.04
CA LYS A 370 -7.02 28.01 -1.26
C LYS A 370 -6.45 28.56 -2.57
N PRO A 371 -5.17 28.31 -2.94
CA PRO A 371 -4.66 28.71 -4.25
C PRO A 371 -5.45 28.12 -5.42
N ILE A 372 -5.76 26.82 -5.37
CA ILE A 372 -6.51 26.15 -6.45
C ILE A 372 -7.95 26.64 -6.53
N TYR A 373 -8.63 26.82 -5.38
CA TYR A 373 -9.98 27.37 -5.34
C TYR A 373 -10.05 28.79 -5.92
N ASN A 374 -9.11 29.66 -5.59
CA ASN A 374 -9.01 31.00 -6.13
C ASN A 374 -8.79 31.00 -7.65
N MET A 375 -8.01 30.05 -8.16
CA MET A 375 -7.82 29.84 -9.60
C MET A 375 -9.16 29.51 -10.28
N PHE A 376 -9.91 28.53 -9.75
CA PHE A 376 -11.22 28.17 -10.33
C PHE A 376 -12.25 29.28 -10.21
N LYS A 377 -12.23 30.04 -9.14
CA LYS A 377 -13.10 31.22 -8.97
C LYS A 377 -12.82 32.29 -10.04
N HIS A 378 -11.58 32.45 -10.45
CA HIS A 378 -11.19 33.37 -11.53
C HIS A 378 -11.80 32.97 -12.88
N PHE A 379 -12.03 31.67 -13.11
CA PHE A 379 -12.71 31.14 -14.29
C PHE A 379 -14.24 31.10 -14.16
N ASN A 380 -14.85 31.75 -13.18
CA ASN A 380 -16.30 31.78 -12.92
C ASN A 380 -16.97 30.40 -12.78
N ILE A 381 -16.22 29.38 -12.31
CA ILE A 381 -16.78 28.06 -12.03
C ILE A 381 -17.68 28.13 -10.79
N LEU A 382 -18.82 27.42 -10.84
CA LEU A 382 -19.75 27.31 -9.71
C LEU A 382 -19.03 26.97 -8.42
N SER A 383 -19.29 27.69 -7.34
CA SER A 383 -18.54 27.57 -6.06
C SER A 383 -18.47 26.14 -5.49
N ASN A 384 -19.54 25.36 -5.62
CA ASN A 384 -19.58 23.98 -5.14
C ASN A 384 -18.69 23.06 -5.98
N ILE A 385 -18.70 23.20 -7.30
CA ILE A 385 -17.85 22.45 -8.22
C ILE A 385 -16.39 22.86 -8.01
N ALA A 386 -16.12 24.16 -7.95
CA ALA A 386 -14.78 24.69 -7.68
C ALA A 386 -14.21 24.16 -6.35
N SER A 387 -15.04 24.11 -5.29
CA SER A 387 -14.63 23.57 -3.99
C SER A 387 -14.29 22.08 -4.07
N SER A 388 -15.17 21.25 -4.67
CA SER A 388 -14.95 19.81 -4.80
C SER A 388 -13.70 19.49 -5.64
N LEU A 389 -13.53 20.16 -6.79
CA LEU A 389 -12.34 20.02 -7.63
C LEU A 389 -11.08 20.46 -6.90
N SER A 390 -11.14 21.55 -6.12
CA SER A 390 -9.98 22.04 -5.37
C SER A 390 -9.54 21.07 -4.29
N VAL A 391 -10.45 20.43 -3.56
CA VAL A 391 -10.14 19.39 -2.58
C VAL A 391 -9.50 18.20 -3.28
N THR A 392 -10.11 17.69 -4.35
CA THR A 392 -9.61 16.52 -5.09
C THR A 392 -8.23 16.79 -5.67
N LEU A 393 -8.03 17.90 -6.38
CA LEU A 393 -6.73 18.24 -6.97
C LEU A 393 -5.65 18.45 -5.89
N SER A 394 -5.97 19.14 -4.79
CA SER A 394 -5.03 19.34 -3.69
C SER A 394 -4.56 18.05 -3.09
N ALA A 395 -5.47 17.11 -2.84
CA ALA A 395 -5.14 15.79 -2.32
C ALA A 395 -4.34 14.95 -3.34
N THR A 396 -4.78 14.91 -4.60
CA THR A 396 -4.13 14.14 -5.68
C THR A 396 -2.72 14.65 -5.96
N ILE A 397 -2.55 15.96 -6.09
CA ILE A 397 -1.22 16.57 -6.30
C ILE A 397 -0.31 16.22 -5.15
N ALA A 398 -0.73 16.36 -3.90
CA ALA A 398 0.11 16.07 -2.75
C ALA A 398 0.48 14.57 -2.65
N THR A 399 -0.46 13.67 -2.90
CA THR A 399 -0.24 12.21 -2.79
C THR A 399 0.43 11.59 -4.02
N PHE A 400 0.52 12.31 -5.13
CA PHE A 400 1.03 11.83 -6.41
C PHE A 400 2.39 11.09 -6.31
N PRO A 401 3.44 11.60 -5.62
CA PRO A 401 4.72 10.89 -5.53
C PRO A 401 4.62 9.55 -4.81
N ILE A 402 3.75 9.47 -3.79
CA ILE A 402 3.53 8.22 -3.03
C ILE A 402 2.77 7.22 -3.88
N MET A 403 1.75 7.68 -4.61
CA MET A 403 0.97 6.86 -5.54
C MET A 403 1.88 6.30 -6.65
N ALA A 404 2.65 7.17 -7.31
CA ALA A 404 3.57 6.80 -8.37
C ALA A 404 4.62 5.77 -7.89
N SER A 405 5.21 5.98 -6.70
CA SER A 405 6.26 5.09 -6.18
C SER A 405 5.76 3.74 -5.67
N ASN A 406 4.47 3.61 -5.30
CA ASN A 406 3.95 2.37 -4.72
C ASN A 406 3.00 1.60 -5.64
N PHE A 407 2.26 2.29 -6.51
CA PHE A 407 1.24 1.68 -7.38
C PHE A 407 1.61 1.71 -8.86
N GLY A 408 2.48 2.65 -9.29
CA GLY A 408 2.95 2.76 -10.68
C GLY A 408 1.90 3.24 -11.68
N GLU A 409 0.68 3.55 -11.22
CA GLU A 409 -0.43 3.99 -12.07
C GLU A 409 -1.29 5.04 -11.37
N LEU A 410 -1.88 5.92 -12.16
CA LEU A 410 -2.88 6.89 -11.72
C LEU A 410 -4.10 6.81 -12.65
N SER A 411 -5.27 6.48 -12.11
CA SER A 411 -6.51 6.45 -12.88
C SER A 411 -6.92 7.86 -13.30
N ILE A 412 -7.19 8.06 -14.60
CA ILE A 412 -7.71 9.31 -15.15
C ILE A 412 -9.14 9.55 -14.63
N GLY A 413 -9.90 8.47 -14.46
CA GLY A 413 -11.25 8.48 -13.92
C GLY A 413 -11.38 9.13 -12.54
N THR A 414 -10.29 9.18 -11.74
CA THR A 414 -10.31 9.69 -10.35
C THR A 414 -10.93 11.08 -10.22
N LEU A 415 -10.63 12.01 -11.14
CA LEU A 415 -11.17 13.38 -11.08
C LEU A 415 -12.69 13.38 -11.27
N PHE A 416 -13.18 12.65 -12.26
CA PHE A 416 -14.61 12.57 -12.57
C PHE A 416 -15.37 11.78 -11.51
N SER A 417 -14.80 10.68 -11.06
CA SER A 417 -15.38 9.83 -9.99
C SER A 417 -15.51 10.59 -8.68
N ASN A 418 -14.50 11.33 -8.27
CA ASN A 418 -14.59 12.17 -7.06
C ASN A 418 -15.59 13.31 -7.19
N LEU A 419 -15.81 13.84 -8.39
CA LEU A 419 -16.77 14.92 -8.61
C LEU A 419 -18.22 14.40 -8.65
N ILE A 420 -18.46 13.23 -9.26
CA ILE A 420 -19.81 12.72 -9.56
C ILE A 420 -20.18 11.55 -8.65
N ILE A 421 -19.35 10.50 -8.58
CA ILE A 421 -19.68 9.29 -7.82
C ILE A 421 -19.56 9.53 -6.31
N LEU A 422 -18.52 10.24 -5.86
CA LEU A 422 -18.28 10.42 -4.43
C LEU A 422 -19.44 11.13 -3.69
N PRO A 423 -20.09 12.18 -4.22
CA PRO A 423 -21.31 12.74 -3.61
C PRO A 423 -22.48 11.75 -3.55
N ILE A 424 -22.70 10.98 -4.64
CA ILE A 424 -23.75 9.95 -4.68
C ILE A 424 -23.45 8.85 -3.67
N PHE A 425 -22.18 8.40 -3.59
CA PHE A 425 -21.72 7.44 -2.61
C PHE A 425 -21.89 7.95 -1.17
N THR A 426 -21.60 9.22 -0.93
CA THR A 426 -21.79 9.87 0.38
C THR A 426 -23.26 9.85 0.79
N LEU A 427 -24.15 10.17 -0.12
CA LEU A 427 -25.60 10.07 0.11
C LEU A 427 -26.02 8.63 0.40
N ASN A 428 -25.54 7.67 -0.41
CA ASN A 428 -25.80 6.25 -0.19
C ASN A 428 -25.32 5.77 1.17
N TYR A 429 -24.13 6.19 1.59
CA TYR A 429 -23.58 5.87 2.90
C TYR A 429 -24.47 6.36 4.05
N TYR A 430 -25.00 7.58 3.96
CA TYR A 430 -25.92 8.11 4.96
C TYR A 430 -27.20 7.28 5.04
N ILE A 431 -27.79 6.94 3.88
CA ILE A 431 -29.00 6.13 3.84
C ILE A 431 -28.72 4.73 4.37
N LEU A 432 -27.60 4.11 3.97
CA LEU A 432 -27.16 2.80 4.44
C LEU A 432 -26.94 2.79 5.96
N PHE A 433 -26.27 3.78 6.51
CA PHE A 433 -26.02 3.89 7.95
C PHE A 433 -27.33 4.01 8.73
N ILE A 434 -28.26 4.87 8.29
CA ILE A 434 -29.57 5.07 8.92
C ILE A 434 -30.43 3.81 8.77
N SER A 435 -30.49 3.19 7.57
CA SER A 435 -31.26 1.98 7.34
C SER A 435 -30.77 0.81 8.17
N THR A 436 -29.44 0.68 8.34
CA THR A 436 -28.84 -0.33 9.20
C THR A 436 -29.23 -0.12 10.68
N LEU A 437 -29.19 1.11 11.18
CA LEU A 437 -29.64 1.42 12.55
C LEU A 437 -31.12 1.14 12.74
N LEU A 438 -31.96 1.55 11.79
CA LEU A 438 -33.40 1.26 11.84
C LEU A 438 -33.72 -0.24 11.70
N GLY A 439 -32.97 -0.95 10.87
CA GLY A 439 -33.06 -2.40 10.76
C GLY A 439 -32.70 -3.13 12.04
N LEU A 440 -31.66 -2.62 12.79
CA LEU A 440 -31.28 -3.19 14.09
C LEU A 440 -32.31 -2.99 15.19
N ILE A 441 -33.07 -1.88 15.17
CA ILE A 441 -34.03 -1.50 16.22
C ILE A 441 -35.47 -1.92 15.86
N PHE A 442 -35.91 -1.68 14.62
CA PHE A 442 -37.28 -1.76 14.20
C PHE A 442 -37.57 -2.79 13.09
N ASN A 443 -36.54 -3.54 12.63
CA ASN A 443 -36.62 -4.47 11.49
C ASN A 443 -37.16 -3.82 10.19
N VAL A 444 -36.85 -2.56 9.95
CA VAL A 444 -37.28 -1.83 8.75
C VAL A 444 -36.41 -2.24 7.56
N SER A 445 -37.05 -2.76 6.49
CA SER A 445 -36.37 -3.30 5.31
C SER A 445 -36.51 -2.45 4.06
N PHE A 446 -37.62 -1.69 3.90
CA PHE A 446 -37.92 -0.99 2.64
C PHE A 446 -36.87 0.06 2.22
N ILE A 447 -36.16 0.66 3.18
CA ILE A 447 -35.16 1.69 2.92
C ILE A 447 -33.92 1.10 2.18
N PHE A 448 -33.63 -0.19 2.39
CA PHE A 448 -32.53 -0.87 1.70
C PHE A 448 -32.74 -0.96 0.18
N LEU A 449 -33.99 -0.91 -0.29
CA LEU A 449 -34.28 -0.83 -1.73
C LEU A 449 -33.68 0.45 -2.36
N VAL A 450 -33.69 1.55 -1.62
CA VAL A 450 -33.07 2.81 -2.08
C VAL A 450 -31.55 2.65 -2.15
N VAL A 451 -30.94 2.03 -1.13
CA VAL A 451 -29.51 1.73 -1.10
C VAL A 451 -29.10 0.86 -2.29
N GLU A 452 -29.88 -0.19 -2.56
CA GLU A 452 -29.68 -1.13 -3.68
C GLU A 452 -29.64 -0.40 -5.04
N ASN A 453 -30.63 0.47 -5.27
CA ASN A 453 -30.73 1.22 -6.53
C ASN A 453 -29.61 2.26 -6.69
N ILE A 454 -29.19 2.92 -5.61
CA ILE A 454 -28.08 3.87 -5.67
C ILE A 454 -26.77 3.15 -5.96
N PHE A 455 -26.52 1.93 -5.41
CA PHE A 455 -25.37 1.12 -5.78
C PHE A 455 -25.36 0.77 -7.27
N ASN A 456 -26.51 0.43 -7.87
CA ASN A 456 -26.61 0.19 -9.32
C ASN A 456 -26.14 1.40 -10.14
N ILE A 457 -26.54 2.62 -9.72
CA ILE A 457 -26.09 3.86 -10.36
C ILE A 457 -24.59 4.04 -10.19
N ILE A 458 -24.04 3.79 -9.00
CA ILE A 458 -22.60 3.90 -8.72
C ILE A 458 -21.81 2.93 -9.58
N PHE A 459 -22.24 1.68 -9.72
CA PHE A 459 -21.56 0.66 -10.53
C PHE A 459 -21.60 1.01 -12.02
N SER A 460 -22.77 1.47 -12.52
CA SER A 460 -22.90 1.89 -13.91
C SER A 460 -21.98 3.08 -14.25
N LEU A 461 -21.94 4.10 -13.39
CA LEU A 461 -21.05 5.25 -13.55
C LEU A 461 -19.58 4.84 -13.39
N GLY A 462 -19.27 3.94 -12.46
CA GLY A 462 -17.94 3.36 -12.27
C GLY A 462 -17.44 2.67 -13.54
N GLY A 463 -18.29 1.86 -14.18
CA GLY A 463 -17.99 1.22 -15.46
C GLY A 463 -17.67 2.22 -16.58
N VAL A 464 -18.37 3.34 -16.64
CA VAL A 464 -18.08 4.41 -17.63
C VAL A 464 -16.74 5.08 -17.34
N PHE A 465 -16.43 5.39 -16.08
CA PHE A 465 -15.18 6.09 -15.74
C PHE A 465 -13.96 5.17 -15.72
N SER A 466 -14.13 3.87 -15.49
CA SER A 466 -13.04 2.90 -15.63
C SER A 466 -12.52 2.79 -17.07
N MET A 467 -13.39 3.03 -18.09
CA MET A 467 -13.00 3.05 -19.50
C MET A 467 -12.03 4.17 -19.88
N LEU A 468 -11.90 5.22 -19.03
CA LEU A 468 -10.94 6.31 -19.25
C LEU A 468 -9.49 5.86 -19.10
N GLY A 469 -9.26 4.70 -18.49
CA GLY A 469 -7.95 4.09 -18.31
C GLY A 469 -7.11 4.76 -17.22
N SER A 470 -5.86 4.34 -17.14
CA SER A 470 -4.87 4.85 -16.20
C SER A 470 -3.62 5.34 -16.92
N ILE A 471 -2.97 6.34 -16.35
CA ILE A 471 -1.65 6.82 -16.77
C ILE A 471 -0.63 5.99 -16.00
N GLU A 472 0.23 5.29 -16.74
CA GLU A 472 1.38 4.61 -16.19
C GLU A 472 2.47 5.61 -15.84
N ILE A 473 2.98 5.53 -14.61
CA ILE A 473 3.96 6.47 -14.11
C ILE A 473 5.19 5.68 -13.71
N SER A 474 6.32 6.07 -14.29
CA SER A 474 7.60 5.51 -13.89
C SER A 474 7.95 5.84 -12.44
N ASN A 475 8.72 4.97 -11.83
CA ASN A 475 9.11 5.10 -10.43
C ASN A 475 9.86 6.41 -10.15
N PHE A 476 9.37 7.18 -9.19
CA PHE A 476 10.01 8.42 -8.76
C PHE A 476 11.26 8.10 -7.94
N ASN A 477 12.39 8.66 -8.36
CA ASN A 477 13.61 8.61 -7.57
C ASN A 477 13.50 9.55 -6.35
N THR A 478 14.25 9.30 -5.30
CA THR A 478 14.28 10.15 -4.09
C THR A 478 14.54 11.62 -4.42
N ILE A 479 15.42 11.89 -5.39
CA ILE A 479 15.74 13.26 -5.85
C ILE A 479 14.51 13.91 -6.51
N THR A 480 13.78 13.20 -7.35
CA THR A 480 12.57 13.73 -8.01
C THR A 480 11.45 14.00 -7.01
N ILE A 481 11.31 13.16 -5.97
CA ILE A 481 10.37 13.41 -4.86
C ILE A 481 10.71 14.69 -4.12
N LEU A 482 12.01 14.89 -3.80
CA LEU A 482 12.46 16.09 -3.11
C LEU A 482 12.25 17.36 -3.96
N MET A 483 12.59 17.31 -5.24
CA MET A 483 12.33 18.43 -6.17
C MET A 483 10.82 18.73 -6.24
N TYR A 484 10.00 17.69 -6.29
CA TYR A 484 8.55 17.84 -6.30
C TYR A 484 8.04 18.55 -5.04
N LEU A 485 8.51 18.15 -3.85
CA LEU A 485 8.13 18.77 -2.59
C LEU A 485 8.58 20.24 -2.52
N VAL A 486 9.76 20.57 -3.06
CA VAL A 486 10.24 21.95 -3.16
C VAL A 486 9.33 22.77 -4.08
N VAL A 487 8.95 22.24 -5.24
CA VAL A 487 8.00 22.90 -6.16
C VAL A 487 6.67 23.15 -5.47
N LEU A 488 6.13 22.16 -4.76
CA LEU A 488 4.88 22.31 -4.02
C LEU A 488 4.98 23.37 -2.94
N PHE A 489 6.09 23.41 -2.18
CA PHE A 489 6.31 24.43 -1.17
C PHE A 489 6.32 25.84 -1.75
N PHE A 490 7.01 26.04 -2.87
CA PHE A 490 7.02 27.34 -3.57
C PHE A 490 5.65 27.70 -4.17
N ALA A 491 4.83 26.73 -4.57
CA ALA A 491 3.49 26.97 -5.07
C ALA A 491 2.51 27.49 -4.00
N THR A 492 2.84 27.29 -2.70
CA THR A 492 1.99 27.72 -1.58
C THR A 492 2.05 29.22 -1.32
N GLU A 493 1.07 29.76 -0.60
CA GLU A 493 1.05 31.17 -0.19
C GLU A 493 2.08 31.51 0.92
N TYR A 494 2.75 30.52 1.47
CA TYR A 494 3.75 30.72 2.55
C TYR A 494 5.06 31.33 2.04
N VAL A 495 5.35 31.19 0.76
CA VAL A 495 6.51 31.83 0.12
C VAL A 495 6.01 33.06 -0.64
N ASN A 496 6.38 34.25 -0.20
CA ASN A 496 5.88 35.53 -0.72
C ASN A 496 7.01 36.38 -1.36
N PRO A 497 7.66 35.92 -2.43
CA PRO A 497 8.41 36.83 -3.27
C PRO A 497 7.41 37.70 -4.09
N LYS A 498 7.85 38.87 -4.57
CA LYS A 498 7.00 39.74 -5.41
C LYS A 498 6.32 38.92 -6.51
N LEU A 499 4.99 38.96 -6.60
CA LEU A 499 4.12 38.03 -7.33
C LEU A 499 4.59 37.62 -8.74
N LYS A 500 5.19 38.56 -9.51
CA LYS A 500 5.69 38.27 -10.85
C LYS A 500 6.83 37.27 -10.89
N PHE A 501 7.74 37.33 -9.93
CA PHE A 501 8.88 36.39 -9.84
C PHE A 501 8.44 35.01 -9.33
N LYS A 502 7.43 34.94 -8.47
CA LYS A 502 6.95 33.67 -7.93
C LYS A 502 6.43 32.73 -9.03
N ASN A 503 5.59 33.25 -9.94
CA ASN A 503 5.03 32.46 -11.03
C ASN A 503 6.11 31.98 -12.01
N ILE A 504 7.11 32.81 -12.29
CA ILE A 504 8.24 32.44 -13.16
C ILE A 504 9.09 31.35 -12.48
N ILE A 505 9.42 31.50 -11.19
CA ILE A 505 10.20 30.52 -10.44
C ILE A 505 9.47 29.19 -10.36
N THR A 506 8.17 29.18 -10.03
CA THR A 506 7.38 27.95 -10.00
C THR A 506 7.31 27.26 -11.36
N LEU A 507 7.13 28.05 -12.44
CA LEU A 507 7.12 27.50 -13.80
C LEU A 507 8.47 26.88 -14.17
N CYS A 508 9.60 27.56 -13.87
CA CYS A 508 10.93 27.03 -14.08
C CYS A 508 11.18 25.76 -13.26
N MET A 509 10.73 25.73 -12.00
CA MET A 509 10.87 24.53 -11.14
C MET A 509 10.04 23.37 -11.65
N VAL A 510 8.81 23.61 -12.12
CA VAL A 510 7.97 22.59 -12.76
C VAL A 510 8.65 22.06 -14.02
N PHE A 511 9.21 22.93 -14.85
CA PHE A 511 9.95 22.54 -16.04
C PHE A 511 11.17 21.67 -15.68
N VAL A 512 11.98 22.07 -14.71
CA VAL A 512 13.11 21.27 -14.23
C VAL A 512 12.66 19.92 -13.68
N LEU A 513 11.54 19.86 -12.97
CA LEU A 513 10.96 18.61 -12.49
C LEU A 513 10.55 17.69 -13.66
N VAL A 514 9.84 18.22 -14.66
CA VAL A 514 9.42 17.46 -15.85
C VAL A 514 10.65 16.93 -16.60
N VAL A 515 11.65 17.77 -16.79
CA VAL A 515 12.92 17.38 -17.44
C VAL A 515 13.63 16.32 -16.61
N SER A 516 13.69 16.44 -15.28
CA SER A 516 14.33 15.43 -14.42
C SER A 516 13.61 14.09 -14.47
N VAL A 517 12.27 14.10 -14.49
CA VAL A 517 11.47 12.86 -14.67
C VAL A 517 11.73 12.26 -16.06
N ALA A 518 11.75 13.07 -17.11
CA ALA A 518 12.05 12.60 -18.46
C ALA A 518 13.45 11.99 -18.55
N ILE A 519 14.47 12.65 -17.99
CA ILE A 519 15.85 12.14 -17.95
C ILE A 519 15.92 10.83 -17.13
N CYS A 520 15.29 10.76 -15.96
CA CYS A 520 15.24 9.52 -15.17
C CYS A 520 14.58 8.37 -15.93
N ASN A 521 13.62 8.65 -16.80
CA ASN A 521 12.97 7.63 -17.63
C ASN A 521 13.85 7.20 -18.81
N THR A 522 14.61 8.12 -19.40
CA THR A 522 15.48 7.81 -20.55
C THR A 522 16.83 7.22 -20.14
N THR A 523 17.34 7.55 -18.95
CA THR A 523 18.69 7.12 -18.51
C THR A 523 18.77 5.69 -17.95
N LYS A 524 17.65 4.96 -17.85
CA LYS A 524 17.69 3.52 -17.53
C LYS A 524 17.97 2.64 -18.76
N GLN A 525 18.78 3.09 -19.69
CA GLN A 525 19.41 2.19 -20.65
C GLN A 525 20.41 1.32 -19.91
N TYR A 526 20.18 0.03 -19.93
CA TYR A 526 21.09 -0.93 -19.33
C TYR A 526 22.30 -1.08 -20.26
N ASN A 527 23.46 -0.59 -19.82
CA ASN A 527 24.72 -0.74 -20.57
C ASN A 527 25.23 -2.18 -20.62
N GLN A 528 24.53 -3.12 -19.96
CA GLN A 528 24.88 -4.53 -19.82
C GLN A 528 23.61 -5.37 -19.67
N ASN A 529 23.76 -6.67 -19.84
CA ASN A 529 22.66 -7.60 -19.62
C ASN A 529 22.46 -7.86 -18.12
N TYR A 530 21.19 -7.92 -17.68
CA TYR A 530 20.85 -8.16 -16.28
C TYR A 530 19.71 -9.18 -16.18
N ILE A 531 19.82 -10.09 -15.24
CA ILE A 531 18.72 -10.94 -14.79
C ILE A 531 18.21 -10.41 -13.47
N PHE A 532 16.91 -10.21 -13.38
CA PHE A 532 16.22 -9.81 -12.17
C PHE A 532 15.30 -10.93 -11.74
N ALA A 533 15.31 -11.26 -10.45
CA ALA A 533 14.38 -12.17 -9.82
C ALA A 533 13.64 -11.43 -8.70
N ASN A 534 12.38 -11.81 -8.46
CA ASN A 534 11.59 -11.29 -7.35
C ASN A 534 11.59 -12.33 -6.23
N SER A 535 11.88 -11.88 -5.01
CA SER A 535 11.90 -12.73 -3.82
C SER A 535 10.51 -13.26 -3.40
N ASN A 536 9.44 -12.64 -3.90
CA ASN A 536 8.06 -12.98 -3.52
C ASN A 536 7.34 -13.87 -4.54
N ILE A 537 7.99 -14.19 -5.65
CA ILE A 537 7.42 -15.01 -6.71
C ILE A 537 8.43 -16.07 -7.12
N GLU A 538 8.01 -17.32 -7.05
CA GLU A 538 8.79 -18.42 -7.60
C GLU A 538 8.68 -18.41 -9.12
N ASN A 539 9.71 -18.89 -9.82
CA ASN A 539 9.70 -19.14 -11.26
C ASN A 539 9.34 -17.91 -12.13
N CYS A 540 9.82 -16.72 -11.73
CA CYS A 540 9.63 -15.51 -12.51
C CYS A 540 10.92 -14.69 -12.55
N TYR A 541 11.47 -14.51 -13.75
CA TYR A 541 12.72 -13.79 -13.99
C TYR A 541 12.54 -12.78 -15.12
N VAL A 542 13.13 -11.62 -14.98
CA VAL A 542 13.16 -10.61 -16.04
C VAL A 542 14.58 -10.46 -16.54
N LEU A 543 14.81 -10.76 -17.80
CA LEU A 543 16.08 -10.53 -18.48
C LEU A 543 15.99 -9.24 -19.28
N THR A 544 16.83 -8.27 -18.95
CA THR A 544 17.00 -7.04 -19.74
C THR A 544 18.35 -7.03 -20.42
N THR A 545 18.36 -6.66 -21.69
CA THR A 545 19.59 -6.63 -22.48
C THR A 545 20.16 -5.23 -22.64
N LYS A 546 21.42 -5.13 -23.01
CA LYS A 546 22.06 -3.86 -23.39
C LYS A 546 21.34 -3.12 -24.52
N ASN A 547 20.59 -3.83 -25.36
CA ASN A 547 19.82 -3.29 -26.48
C ASN A 547 18.36 -2.96 -26.08
N ASN A 548 18.04 -2.91 -24.76
CA ASN A 548 16.72 -2.67 -24.18
C ASN A 548 15.65 -3.70 -24.59
N ALA A 549 16.02 -4.88 -25.06
CA ALA A 549 15.08 -5.97 -25.19
C ALA A 549 14.83 -6.58 -23.80
N ASN A 550 13.55 -6.86 -23.51
CA ASN A 550 13.09 -7.34 -22.22
C ASN A 550 12.34 -8.66 -22.38
N TYR A 551 12.80 -9.67 -21.68
CA TYR A 551 12.22 -11.01 -21.71
C TYR A 551 11.73 -11.39 -20.32
N LEU A 552 10.48 -11.84 -20.22
CA LEU A 552 9.91 -12.41 -19.01
C LEU A 552 10.00 -13.94 -19.09
N ILE A 553 10.73 -14.56 -18.17
CA ILE A 553 10.95 -16.01 -18.13
C ILE A 553 10.18 -16.56 -16.93
N GLY A 554 9.14 -17.35 -17.21
CA GLY A 554 8.19 -17.80 -16.20
C GLY A 554 7.18 -16.73 -15.78
N VAL A 555 6.04 -17.17 -15.26
CA VAL A 555 4.90 -16.31 -14.86
C VAL A 555 4.40 -16.62 -13.45
N GLY A 556 5.24 -17.22 -12.63
CA GLY A 556 4.90 -17.62 -11.25
C GLY A 556 4.69 -19.13 -11.10
N SER A 557 4.25 -19.57 -9.92
CA SER A 557 4.02 -20.98 -9.58
C SER A 557 2.55 -21.32 -9.34
N ASP A 558 1.76 -20.39 -8.82
CA ASP A 558 0.40 -20.66 -8.36
C ASP A 558 -0.67 -20.07 -9.28
N GLY A 559 -0.32 -19.06 -10.09
CA GLY A 559 -1.30 -18.28 -10.86
C GLY A 559 -2.11 -17.35 -9.96
N GLY A 560 -2.85 -16.43 -10.52
CA GLY A 560 -3.74 -15.55 -9.79
C GLY A 560 -3.22 -14.12 -9.62
N GLU A 561 -4.11 -13.25 -9.16
CA GLU A 561 -3.94 -11.80 -9.12
C GLU A 561 -2.74 -11.35 -8.28
N TYR A 562 -2.43 -12.07 -7.21
CA TYR A 562 -1.29 -11.73 -6.35
C TYR A 562 0.04 -11.81 -7.11
N GLU A 563 0.28 -12.92 -7.82
CA GLU A 563 1.51 -13.11 -8.62
C GLU A 563 1.57 -12.10 -9.75
N TYR A 564 0.46 -11.92 -10.47
CA TYR A 564 0.34 -10.89 -11.50
C TYR A 564 0.75 -9.51 -10.96
N ASN A 565 0.20 -9.08 -9.82
CA ASN A 565 0.51 -7.79 -9.23
C ASN A 565 1.99 -7.66 -8.83
N GLN A 566 2.62 -8.73 -8.37
CA GLN A 566 4.05 -8.73 -8.05
C GLN A 566 4.92 -8.66 -9.32
N ILE A 567 4.56 -9.41 -10.37
CA ILE A 567 5.25 -9.35 -11.67
C ILE A 567 5.11 -7.96 -12.28
N ALA A 568 3.90 -7.40 -12.28
CA ALA A 568 3.65 -6.05 -12.76
C ALA A 568 4.47 -5.02 -12.00
N LYS A 569 4.53 -5.10 -10.67
CA LYS A 569 5.40 -4.25 -9.84
C LYS A 569 6.87 -4.41 -10.21
N MET A 570 7.35 -5.64 -10.41
CA MET A 570 8.73 -5.90 -10.80
C MET A 570 9.09 -5.23 -12.12
N LEU A 571 8.19 -5.26 -13.10
CA LEU A 571 8.36 -4.59 -14.40
C LEU A 571 8.31 -3.06 -14.25
N TYR A 572 7.33 -2.51 -13.51
CA TYR A 572 7.19 -1.06 -13.27
C TYR A 572 8.39 -0.46 -12.55
N TYR A 573 8.89 -1.09 -11.50
CA TYR A 573 10.06 -0.61 -10.77
C TYR A 573 11.31 -0.48 -11.66
N ARG A 574 11.33 -1.21 -12.77
CA ARG A 574 12.42 -1.20 -13.75
C ARG A 574 12.13 -0.37 -14.98
N ASN A 575 10.98 0.31 -15.03
CA ASN A 575 10.47 1.06 -16.20
C ASN A 575 10.35 0.21 -17.45
N ILE A 576 9.98 -1.07 -17.29
CA ILE A 576 9.75 -1.99 -18.39
C ILE A 576 8.27 -1.96 -18.73
N PHE A 577 7.90 -1.29 -19.81
CA PHE A 577 6.53 -1.22 -20.33
C PHE A 577 6.35 -2.06 -21.59
N ASN A 578 7.46 -2.41 -22.27
CA ASN A 578 7.47 -3.26 -23.43
C ASN A 578 8.20 -4.56 -23.08
N VAL A 579 7.56 -5.70 -23.31
CA VAL A 579 8.11 -7.03 -23.12
C VAL A 579 8.21 -7.69 -24.50
N ASP A 580 9.42 -8.03 -24.90
CA ASP A 580 9.65 -8.61 -26.24
C ASP A 580 9.14 -10.03 -26.30
N ALA A 581 9.31 -10.84 -25.24
CA ALA A 581 8.69 -12.15 -25.14
C ALA A 581 8.38 -12.54 -23.69
N ILE A 582 7.26 -13.25 -23.50
CA ILE A 582 6.96 -14.06 -22.31
C ILE A 582 7.28 -15.51 -22.65
N ILE A 583 8.11 -16.16 -21.85
CA ILE A 583 8.60 -17.52 -22.09
C ILE A 583 8.14 -18.41 -20.95
N VAL A 584 7.35 -19.43 -21.26
CA VAL A 584 6.76 -20.34 -20.27
C VAL A 584 7.12 -21.78 -20.65
N LEU A 585 8.00 -22.42 -19.86
CA LEU A 585 8.40 -23.81 -20.08
C LEU A 585 7.32 -24.81 -19.68
N ASN A 586 6.78 -24.64 -18.48
CA ASN A 586 5.75 -25.49 -17.94
C ASN A 586 4.45 -24.69 -17.86
N TYR A 587 3.64 -24.75 -18.91
CA TYR A 587 2.34 -24.10 -18.93
C TYR A 587 1.33 -24.91 -18.11
N ASP A 588 0.53 -24.20 -17.32
CA ASP A 588 -0.66 -24.71 -16.63
C ASP A 588 -1.81 -23.74 -16.91
N VAL A 589 -3.04 -24.24 -16.97
CA VAL A 589 -4.26 -23.44 -17.23
C VAL A 589 -4.39 -22.29 -16.23
N LYS A 590 -3.96 -22.48 -14.98
CA LYS A 590 -3.93 -21.44 -13.94
C LYS A 590 -3.11 -20.20 -14.29
N PHE A 591 -2.16 -20.29 -15.23
CA PHE A 591 -1.35 -19.14 -15.68
C PHE A 591 -2.01 -18.33 -16.78
N GLN A 592 -3.12 -18.82 -17.33
CA GLN A 592 -3.80 -18.19 -18.47
C GLN A 592 -4.18 -16.74 -18.16
N ASP A 593 -4.77 -16.51 -16.99
CA ASP A 593 -5.21 -15.18 -16.57
C ASP A 593 -4.03 -14.24 -16.32
N ASN A 594 -2.95 -14.72 -15.69
CA ASN A 594 -1.74 -13.93 -15.49
C ASN A 594 -1.11 -13.50 -16.81
N ILE A 595 -1.01 -14.42 -17.79
CA ILE A 595 -0.47 -14.13 -19.11
C ILE A 595 -1.38 -13.13 -19.84
N ALA A 596 -2.70 -13.30 -19.77
CA ALA A 596 -3.68 -12.41 -20.39
C ALA A 596 -3.60 -10.99 -19.78
N MET A 597 -3.60 -10.88 -18.45
CA MET A 597 -3.48 -9.60 -17.74
C MET A 597 -2.16 -8.89 -18.04
N LEU A 598 -1.03 -9.62 -18.03
CA LEU A 598 0.29 -9.06 -18.37
C LEU A 598 0.33 -8.57 -19.82
N SER A 599 -0.24 -9.31 -20.75
CA SER A 599 -0.24 -8.93 -22.17
C SER A 599 -1.17 -7.77 -22.48
N ASN A 600 -2.25 -7.62 -21.74
CA ASN A 600 -3.13 -6.46 -21.86
C ASN A 600 -2.49 -5.20 -21.29
N LYS A 601 -1.72 -5.33 -20.20
CA LYS A 601 -1.15 -4.19 -19.48
C LYS A 601 0.22 -3.76 -20.02
N PHE A 602 1.05 -4.73 -20.41
CA PHE A 602 2.36 -4.48 -21.01
C PHE A 602 2.29 -4.77 -22.51
N LYS A 603 3.03 -3.99 -23.31
CA LYS A 603 3.13 -4.26 -24.75
C LYS A 603 3.96 -5.49 -25.00
N VAL A 604 3.35 -6.68 -24.92
CA VAL A 604 3.99 -7.96 -25.18
C VAL A 604 3.97 -8.24 -26.67
N LYS A 605 5.15 -8.48 -27.28
CA LYS A 605 5.23 -8.76 -28.72
C LYS A 605 4.89 -10.21 -29.04
N GLN A 606 5.40 -11.15 -28.22
CA GLN A 606 5.21 -12.59 -28.45
C GLN A 606 5.16 -13.37 -27.13
N ILE A 607 4.47 -14.51 -27.17
CA ILE A 607 4.40 -15.49 -26.09
C ILE A 607 4.94 -16.79 -26.63
N ILE A 608 5.90 -17.40 -25.93
CA ILE A 608 6.56 -18.64 -26.32
C ILE A 608 6.21 -19.69 -25.28
N LEU A 609 5.46 -20.70 -25.72
CA LEU A 609 4.99 -21.81 -24.91
C LEU A 609 5.68 -23.11 -25.30
N ASN A 610 5.67 -24.09 -24.40
CA ASN A 610 6.14 -25.43 -24.72
C ASN A 610 5.19 -26.18 -25.67
N GLU A 611 5.72 -27.15 -26.40
CA GLU A 611 4.96 -28.00 -27.33
C GLU A 611 3.86 -28.87 -26.68
N ASN A 612 3.94 -29.09 -25.36
CA ASN A 612 2.96 -29.89 -24.63
C ASN A 612 1.64 -29.15 -24.31
N VAL A 613 1.47 -27.89 -24.76
CA VAL A 613 0.28 -27.08 -24.51
C VAL A 613 -0.84 -27.47 -25.47
N SER A 614 -2.07 -27.61 -24.96
CA SER A 614 -3.20 -27.99 -25.77
C SER A 614 -3.56 -26.91 -26.82
N GLN A 615 -4.07 -27.34 -27.98
CA GLN A 615 -4.52 -26.38 -29.01
C GLN A 615 -5.70 -25.51 -28.51
N GLN A 616 -6.47 -25.97 -27.55
CA GLN A 616 -7.55 -25.20 -26.95
C GLN A 616 -6.99 -24.03 -26.14
N ASP A 617 -5.96 -24.26 -25.34
CA ASP A 617 -5.30 -23.22 -24.53
C ASP A 617 -4.58 -22.19 -25.40
N ILE A 618 -3.93 -22.63 -26.48
CA ILE A 618 -3.31 -21.73 -27.46
C ILE A 618 -4.37 -20.81 -28.09
N ARG A 619 -5.53 -21.37 -28.47
CA ARG A 619 -6.64 -20.58 -29.02
C ARG A 619 -7.24 -19.63 -27.98
N ALA A 620 -7.33 -20.05 -26.73
CA ALA A 620 -7.81 -19.19 -25.63
C ALA A 620 -6.87 -18.00 -25.45
N LEU A 621 -5.56 -18.24 -25.35
CA LEU A 621 -4.56 -17.17 -25.24
C LEU A 621 -4.55 -16.25 -26.47
N SER A 622 -4.73 -16.78 -27.68
CA SER A 622 -4.75 -15.97 -28.90
C SER A 622 -6.02 -15.10 -29.04
N LYS A 623 -7.14 -15.49 -28.44
CA LYS A 623 -8.39 -14.68 -28.42
C LYS A 623 -8.27 -13.41 -27.58
N TYR A 624 -7.52 -13.46 -26.51
CA TYR A 624 -7.38 -12.34 -25.57
C TYR A 624 -6.26 -11.37 -25.93
N GLN A 625 -5.48 -11.62 -27.02
CA GLN A 625 -4.22 -10.91 -27.20
C GLN A 625 -3.93 -10.44 -28.61
N LYS A 626 -3.34 -9.23 -28.69
CA LYS A 626 -2.67 -8.70 -29.90
C LYS A 626 -1.27 -9.33 -30.12
N SER A 627 -0.83 -10.27 -29.25
CA SER A 627 0.49 -10.86 -29.26
C SER A 627 0.49 -12.16 -30.05
N ASN A 628 1.57 -12.45 -30.76
CA ASN A 628 1.75 -13.72 -31.46
C ASN A 628 2.12 -14.81 -30.45
N VAL A 629 1.38 -15.93 -30.45
CA VAL A 629 1.67 -17.10 -29.62
C VAL A 629 2.46 -18.09 -30.44
N PHE A 630 3.63 -18.45 -29.97
CA PHE A 630 4.52 -19.45 -30.62
C PHE A 630 4.66 -20.67 -29.71
N VAL A 631 4.78 -21.84 -30.32
CA VAL A 631 5.07 -23.09 -29.65
C VAL A 631 6.48 -23.52 -29.99
N HIS A 632 7.31 -23.82 -29.00
CA HIS A 632 8.69 -24.21 -29.17
C HIS A 632 9.06 -25.44 -28.34
N ASN A 633 9.83 -26.35 -28.96
CA ASN A 633 10.44 -27.44 -28.22
C ASN A 633 11.71 -26.95 -27.51
N PHE A 634 11.64 -26.78 -26.22
CA PHE A 634 12.76 -26.24 -25.43
C PHE A 634 13.92 -27.23 -25.23
N GLU A 635 13.82 -28.47 -25.63
CA GLU A 635 15.00 -29.35 -25.77
C GLU A 635 15.96 -28.82 -26.84
N LYS A 636 15.43 -28.14 -27.84
CA LYS A 636 16.18 -27.43 -28.85
C LYS A 636 16.51 -26.00 -28.34
N LEU A 637 17.60 -25.48 -28.86
CA LEU A 637 18.06 -24.12 -28.50
C LEU A 637 17.11 -23.07 -29.10
N LEU A 638 16.49 -22.27 -28.27
CA LEU A 638 15.72 -21.10 -28.65
C LEU A 638 16.64 -19.87 -28.68
N LYS A 639 16.90 -19.32 -29.84
CA LYS A 639 17.62 -18.05 -29.98
C LYS A 639 16.63 -16.90 -29.83
N LEU A 640 16.81 -16.08 -28.80
CA LEU A 640 16.03 -14.87 -28.58
C LEU A 640 16.64 -13.65 -29.27
N ASN A 641 17.99 -13.63 -29.30
CA ASN A 641 18.79 -12.58 -29.95
C ASN A 641 20.15 -13.19 -30.34
N GLU A 642 21.04 -12.42 -31.01
CA GLU A 642 22.40 -12.89 -31.37
C GLU A 642 23.20 -13.36 -30.15
N ASP A 643 23.03 -12.69 -29.01
CA ASP A 643 23.79 -12.92 -27.78
C ASP A 643 23.05 -13.80 -26.76
N ILE A 644 21.77 -14.16 -26.98
CA ILE A 644 20.91 -14.78 -25.96
C ILE A 644 20.19 -16.00 -26.51
N CYS A 645 20.39 -17.11 -25.83
CA CYS A 645 19.67 -18.34 -26.10
C CYS A 645 19.20 -19.03 -24.82
N ILE A 646 18.08 -19.75 -24.95
CA ILE A 646 17.46 -20.52 -23.87
C ILE A 646 17.30 -21.96 -24.31
N ARG A 647 17.61 -22.89 -23.41
CA ARG A 647 17.34 -24.31 -23.55
C ARG A 647 16.76 -24.85 -22.25
N GLY A 648 15.75 -25.71 -22.33
CA GLY A 648 15.18 -26.39 -21.17
C GLY A 648 15.88 -27.72 -20.91
N TYR A 649 16.01 -28.07 -19.62
CA TYR A 649 16.42 -29.41 -19.19
C TYR A 649 15.20 -30.18 -18.69
N MET A 650 14.98 -31.35 -19.24
CA MET A 650 13.82 -32.19 -18.94
C MET A 650 14.25 -33.44 -18.14
N LEU A 651 13.43 -33.80 -17.15
CA LEU A 651 13.52 -35.05 -16.44
C LEU A 651 12.11 -35.60 -16.19
N ASN A 652 11.88 -36.87 -16.50
CA ASN A 652 10.57 -37.51 -16.35
C ASN A 652 9.43 -36.74 -17.07
N ASN A 653 9.62 -36.38 -18.32
CA ASN A 653 8.69 -35.66 -19.17
C ASN A 653 8.25 -34.29 -18.65
N SER A 654 8.99 -33.67 -17.74
CA SER A 654 8.75 -32.28 -17.29
C SER A 654 10.05 -31.48 -17.25
N TYR A 655 9.99 -30.26 -17.70
CA TYR A 655 11.12 -29.34 -17.56
C TYR A 655 11.31 -28.98 -16.07
N PHE A 656 12.55 -28.96 -15.62
CA PHE A 656 12.88 -28.62 -14.24
C PHE A 656 13.89 -27.46 -14.12
N ALA A 657 14.58 -27.14 -15.22
CA ALA A 657 15.56 -26.06 -15.25
C ALA A 657 15.68 -25.45 -16.64
N TYR A 658 16.09 -24.18 -16.68
CA TYR A 658 16.45 -23.45 -17.89
C TYR A 658 17.97 -23.28 -17.94
N ASN A 659 18.57 -23.50 -19.09
CA ASN A 659 19.91 -23.01 -19.38
C ASN A 659 19.78 -21.73 -20.20
N LEU A 660 20.15 -20.62 -19.59
CA LEU A 660 20.19 -19.31 -20.24
C LEU A 660 21.63 -19.01 -20.63
N CYS A 661 21.90 -18.91 -21.91
CA CYS A 661 23.20 -18.49 -22.42
C CYS A 661 23.15 -17.00 -22.75
N VAL A 662 24.02 -16.22 -22.15
CA VAL A 662 24.14 -14.77 -22.41
C VAL A 662 25.62 -14.43 -22.57
N ASN A 663 26.02 -13.92 -23.74
CA ASN A 663 27.40 -13.57 -24.04
C ASN A 663 28.40 -14.70 -23.68
N GLU A 664 28.15 -15.92 -24.16
CA GLU A 664 28.97 -17.12 -23.89
C GLU A 664 28.98 -17.63 -22.43
N LYS A 665 28.35 -16.94 -21.50
CA LYS A 665 28.14 -17.42 -20.13
C LYS A 665 26.84 -18.20 -20.02
N GLU A 666 26.88 -19.33 -19.35
CA GLU A 666 25.73 -20.18 -19.16
C GLU A 666 25.24 -20.11 -17.71
N PHE A 667 23.94 -19.80 -17.55
CA PHE A 667 23.26 -19.72 -16.26
C PHE A 667 22.16 -20.77 -16.24
N VAL A 668 22.15 -21.61 -15.20
CA VAL A 668 21.08 -22.58 -14.99
C VAL A 668 20.11 -22.05 -13.95
N ILE A 669 18.87 -21.84 -14.36
CA ILE A 669 17.77 -21.35 -13.51
C ILE A 669 16.86 -22.55 -13.23
N LEU A 670 16.56 -22.83 -11.96
CA LEU A 670 15.69 -23.92 -11.57
C LEU A 670 14.22 -23.50 -11.56
N ASP A 671 13.37 -24.28 -12.21
CA ASP A 671 11.92 -24.06 -12.32
C ASP A 671 11.12 -24.83 -11.26
N LYS A 672 11.69 -25.87 -10.65
CA LYS A 672 11.02 -26.73 -9.67
C LYS A 672 11.92 -27.05 -8.51
N SER A 673 11.31 -27.48 -7.39
CA SER A 673 12.04 -27.96 -6.20
C SER A 673 13.03 -29.08 -6.53
N LEU A 674 14.18 -29.06 -5.84
CA LEU A 674 15.23 -30.04 -6.01
C LEU A 674 14.81 -31.38 -5.39
N THR A 675 14.61 -32.40 -6.25
CA THR A 675 14.52 -33.80 -5.84
C THR A 675 15.89 -34.47 -5.99
N GLN A 676 16.13 -35.58 -5.30
CA GLN A 676 17.42 -36.31 -5.36
C GLN A 676 17.81 -36.68 -6.81
N SER A 677 16.85 -37.07 -7.64
CA SER A 677 17.08 -37.39 -9.05
C SER A 677 17.50 -36.16 -9.88
N ARG A 678 16.94 -34.99 -9.59
CA ARG A 678 17.31 -33.71 -10.25
C ARG A 678 18.70 -33.25 -9.83
N ILE A 679 19.03 -33.45 -8.56
CA ILE A 679 20.36 -33.17 -8.01
C ILE A 679 21.41 -34.02 -8.69
N ASN A 680 21.16 -35.32 -8.81
CA ASN A 680 22.07 -36.21 -9.50
C ASN A 680 22.29 -35.80 -10.95
N TYR A 681 21.22 -35.45 -11.66
CA TYR A 681 21.30 -34.96 -13.05
C TYR A 681 22.13 -33.66 -13.14
N ILE A 682 21.92 -32.71 -12.23
CA ILE A 682 22.70 -31.47 -12.16
C ILE A 682 24.17 -31.78 -11.96
N ASN A 683 24.48 -32.67 -11.01
CA ASN A 683 25.85 -33.07 -10.68
C ASN A 683 26.57 -33.78 -11.83
N GLU A 684 25.87 -34.54 -12.62
CA GLU A 684 26.44 -35.28 -13.75
C GLU A 684 26.63 -34.42 -15.01
N ASN A 685 25.63 -33.56 -15.30
CA ASN A 685 25.52 -32.94 -16.63
C ASN A 685 25.83 -31.44 -16.64
N LEU A 686 25.90 -30.77 -15.48
CA LEU A 686 25.99 -29.31 -15.41
C LEU A 686 27.24 -28.79 -14.68
N LYS A 687 28.30 -29.61 -14.62
CA LYS A 687 29.54 -29.38 -13.82
C LYS A 687 30.25 -28.03 -13.98
N ASN A 688 30.08 -27.29 -15.04
CA ASN A 688 30.82 -26.04 -15.29
C ASN A 688 29.91 -24.81 -15.42
N LYS A 689 28.63 -24.89 -15.02
CA LYS A 689 27.63 -23.84 -15.22
C LYS A 689 27.34 -23.11 -13.93
N GLN A 690 26.96 -21.85 -14.06
CA GLN A 690 26.58 -21.00 -12.92
C GLN A 690 25.14 -21.30 -12.55
N LEU A 691 24.89 -21.76 -11.32
CA LEU A 691 23.57 -22.09 -10.82
C LEU A 691 22.93 -20.90 -10.09
N ILE A 692 21.68 -20.59 -10.46
CA ILE A 692 20.81 -19.67 -9.75
C ILE A 692 19.78 -20.49 -9.00
N LEU A 693 19.89 -20.52 -7.67
CA LEU A 693 19.02 -21.30 -6.80
C LEU A 693 18.02 -20.40 -6.08
N TYR A 694 16.80 -20.87 -5.96
CA TYR A 694 15.79 -20.28 -5.09
C TYR A 694 15.94 -20.85 -3.67
N LYS A 695 15.68 -20.06 -2.61
CA LYS A 695 15.96 -20.38 -1.20
C LYS A 695 15.23 -21.62 -0.68
N ASP A 696 14.06 -21.96 -1.23
CA ASP A 696 13.28 -23.14 -0.84
C ASP A 696 13.83 -24.47 -1.41
N ASN A 697 14.79 -24.39 -2.28
CA ASN A 697 15.51 -25.58 -2.76
C ASN A 697 16.57 -25.97 -1.73
N LEU A 698 16.14 -26.55 -0.60
CA LEU A 698 16.89 -27.13 0.53
C LEU A 698 18.37 -27.48 0.20
N ILE A 699 19.25 -26.48 0.24
CA ILE A 699 20.69 -26.66 -0.01
C ILE A 699 21.37 -27.31 1.20
N ASN A 700 20.79 -27.22 2.40
CA ASN A 700 21.39 -27.72 3.65
C ASN A 700 21.51 -29.24 3.73
N SER A 701 20.99 -30.01 2.77
CA SER A 701 21.09 -31.48 2.71
C SER A 701 21.88 -32.00 1.50
N VAL A 702 22.43 -31.12 0.65
CA VAL A 702 23.00 -31.56 -0.62
C VAL A 702 24.38 -30.96 -0.83
N ASN A 703 25.40 -31.82 -0.88
CA ASN A 703 26.73 -31.48 -1.37
C ASN A 703 26.70 -31.20 -2.86
N ILE A 704 26.41 -29.96 -3.24
CA ILE A 704 26.58 -29.48 -4.61
C ILE A 704 27.97 -28.86 -4.68
N SER A 705 28.89 -29.49 -5.41
CA SER A 705 30.27 -29.05 -5.57
C SER A 705 30.42 -27.90 -6.62
N TYR A 706 29.56 -26.89 -6.58
CA TYR A 706 29.51 -25.82 -7.60
C TYR A 706 29.70 -24.44 -7.05
N ASN A 707 30.18 -23.53 -7.90
CA ASN A 707 30.14 -22.09 -7.67
C ASN A 707 28.68 -21.60 -7.70
N VAL A 708 27.98 -21.75 -6.56
CA VAL A 708 26.66 -21.16 -6.35
C VAL A 708 26.82 -19.64 -6.34
N ILE A 709 26.31 -18.94 -7.37
CA ILE A 709 26.56 -17.49 -7.48
C ILE A 709 25.74 -16.73 -6.46
N LYS A 710 24.56 -17.18 -6.09
CA LYS A 710 23.74 -16.59 -5.01
C LYS A 710 22.54 -17.44 -4.65
N GLU A 711 22.33 -17.65 -3.36
CA GLU A 711 21.01 -17.92 -2.80
C GLU A 711 20.16 -16.66 -2.96
N LEU A 712 19.00 -16.76 -3.61
CA LEU A 712 18.02 -15.72 -3.63
C LEU A 712 17.33 -15.68 -2.27
N ASN A 713 17.82 -14.85 -1.37
CA ASN A 713 17.17 -14.65 -0.07
C ASN A 713 15.87 -13.89 -0.25
N TYR A 714 14.80 -14.27 0.47
CA TYR A 714 13.48 -13.60 0.50
C TYR A 714 13.50 -12.09 0.82
N SER A 715 14.66 -11.50 1.03
CA SER A 715 14.80 -10.12 1.50
C SER A 715 15.14 -9.08 0.44
N SER A 716 15.45 -9.46 -0.80
CA SER A 716 15.82 -8.46 -1.82
C SER A 716 15.61 -8.95 -3.25
N ASP A 717 15.10 -8.08 -4.12
CA ASP A 717 15.18 -8.28 -5.57
C ASP A 717 16.65 -8.44 -5.96
N VAL A 718 16.98 -9.55 -6.59
CA VAL A 718 18.35 -9.84 -6.98
C VAL A 718 18.58 -9.30 -8.38
N LYS A 719 19.58 -8.44 -8.49
CA LYS A 719 20.12 -7.97 -9.76
C LYS A 719 21.43 -8.70 -10.03
N LEU A 720 21.43 -9.59 -11.00
CA LEU A 720 22.64 -10.25 -11.48
C LEU A 720 23.14 -9.56 -12.74
N LYS A 721 24.41 -9.15 -12.74
CA LYS A 721 25.11 -8.66 -13.94
C LYS A 721 25.58 -9.89 -14.71
N VAL A 722 25.13 -10.02 -15.95
CA VAL A 722 25.38 -11.16 -16.83
C VAL A 722 26.31 -10.79 -17.97
#